data_755cabdf1913aadbc61af196b4b03df5
#
_entry.id   755cabdf1913aadbc61af196b4b03df5
#
_cell.length_a   1.000
_cell.length_b   1.000
_cell.length_c   1.000
_cell.angle_alpha   90.00
_cell.angle_beta   90.00
_cell.angle_gamma   90.00
#
_symmetry.space_group_name_H-M   'P 1'
#
loop_
_entity.id
_entity.type
_entity.pdbx_description
1 polymer ?
#
loop_
_entity_poly.entity_id
_entity_poly.type
_entity_poly.pdbx_seq_one_letter_code
_entity_poly.pdbx_strand_id
1 'polypeptide(L)'
;MHGRNLQESPVTTDQTPLDQAIERCAQEPIQVPGSIQPQGFLLAVDESTLRVLQASENAERWFGIPAGDLLGQAFPDLVSADFDLSGQLGYLPQGDVFPFHIGDVHLRQDAPSQSLLRVLAHRHDQVLILEFESSHKSEGVYQGDYYPLVRAFVSTVHKATSVEELLQHSVRQIKRLTAFGRVKAYSFDPEGNGTVLAEEADPGYPSYLGLSFPASDIPRQARELYRVNRIRLIEDANYQPSPLLPPLNPMTGKPLDMSFAALRSVSPVHLQYMRNMGTLASMSLSIVVDGRLWGLLSCHHERPRPVDFQTRTACELLASVLSLQIESRESHDRTRTLLELRERIVRMLAAMADRDSVSEGLLDQPEVLLAFAGASGAAIISAERCDLIGDTPSAAQVNALVHWLGERGEEEVFHTDNVSRDIEALPELASCVGGVLAVAISQLHSHYLVWFRPEQTRLVNWAGRPDKAISPQGHLNPRHSFERWEEEVRGFSAPWSPLIVDGVLELRMAVLGIVLRKAEELAQLAGELKRSNKELEAFSYSVSHDLRAPLRHIAGYTELLSEIEGEHLSERGRRFLSHIDEAAHFAGSLVDNLLNFSQMGRSALRLADVDLNTLVDTIRQEFEPDYQGREIIWMVASMPKVIADPAFINMALYNLIANAIKYSRGRRPARIEIGAVQHELETEVYVRDNGVGFDMAYANKLFGVFQRLHRMEEFEGTGIGLASVRRIIERHDGRVWAEGQVGQVGQGASFHFTLPRHQPHS
;
A
#
# COMPACT_ATOMS: atom_id res chain seq x y z
N MET A 1 7.60 1.80 -34.55
CA MET A 1 7.90 3.08 -35.23
C MET A 1 6.90 4.14 -34.79
N HIS A 2 7.37 5.24 -34.30
CA HIS A 2 6.83 6.50 -33.82
C HIS A 2 6.93 6.60 -32.29
N GLY A 3 8.14 6.96 -31.84
CA GLY A 3 8.39 7.53 -30.53
C GLY A 3 7.85 8.97 -30.51
N ARG A 4 7.04 9.29 -29.50
CA ARG A 4 6.77 10.67 -29.11
C ARG A 4 7.70 11.01 -27.95
N ASN A 5 8.70 11.86 -28.25
CA ASN A 5 9.45 12.61 -27.25
C ASN A 5 8.46 13.52 -26.51
N LEU A 6 8.21 13.21 -25.25
CA LEU A 6 7.70 14.20 -24.30
C LEU A 6 8.90 15.01 -23.83
N GLN A 7 9.02 16.23 -24.34
CA GLN A 7 9.84 17.28 -23.77
C GLN A 7 9.25 17.63 -22.39
N GLU A 8 9.96 17.24 -21.34
CA GLU A 8 9.79 17.84 -20.02
C GLU A 8 10.13 19.34 -20.15
N SER A 9 9.12 20.17 -19.98
CA SER A 9 9.32 21.60 -19.75
C SER A 9 9.98 21.78 -18.39
N PRO A 10 11.13 22.47 -18.27
CA PRO A 10 11.71 22.74 -16.97
C PRO A 10 10.79 23.70 -16.22
N VAL A 11 10.25 23.26 -15.08
CA VAL A 11 9.69 24.14 -14.07
C VAL A 11 10.86 24.97 -13.55
N THR A 12 10.97 26.22 -14.00
CA THR A 12 11.88 27.22 -13.45
C THR A 12 11.35 27.61 -12.07
N THR A 13 11.72 26.87 -11.03
CA THR A 13 11.71 27.40 -9.66
C THR A 13 12.71 28.54 -9.63
N ASP A 14 12.29 29.73 -9.25
CA ASP A 14 13.17 30.87 -8.96
C ASP A 14 14.13 30.46 -7.84
N GLN A 15 15.34 30.01 -8.23
CA GLN A 15 16.39 29.63 -7.28
C GLN A 15 16.83 30.87 -6.52
N THR A 16 16.76 30.83 -5.20
CA THR A 16 17.22 31.93 -4.37
C THR A 16 18.74 32.12 -4.53
N PRO A 17 19.28 33.32 -4.29
CA PRO A 17 20.75 33.54 -4.30
C PRO A 17 21.49 32.57 -3.37
N LEU A 18 20.84 32.09 -2.33
CA LEU A 18 21.38 31.09 -1.39
C LEU A 18 21.49 29.71 -2.05
N ASP A 19 20.48 29.26 -2.76
CA ASP A 19 20.49 27.99 -3.48
C ASP A 19 21.60 27.94 -4.53
N GLN A 20 21.76 29.03 -5.27
CA GLN A 20 22.83 29.18 -6.25
C GLN A 20 24.24 29.17 -5.62
N ALA A 21 24.39 29.74 -4.42
CA ALA A 21 25.66 29.73 -3.71
C ALA A 21 25.98 28.33 -3.13
N ILE A 22 24.97 27.60 -2.65
CA ILE A 22 25.08 26.20 -2.20
C ILE A 22 25.47 25.30 -3.37
N GLU A 23 24.82 25.46 -4.51
CA GLU A 23 25.10 24.65 -5.70
C GLU A 23 26.52 24.90 -6.25
N ARG A 24 26.98 26.16 -6.30
CA ARG A 24 28.38 26.49 -6.65
C ARG A 24 29.39 25.87 -5.70
N CYS A 25 29.13 25.88 -4.40
CA CYS A 25 29.97 25.22 -3.42
C CYS A 25 30.00 23.69 -3.63
N ALA A 26 28.86 23.10 -4.01
CA ALA A 26 28.76 21.67 -4.31
C ALA A 26 29.48 21.26 -5.60
N GLN A 27 29.83 22.21 -6.49
CA GLN A 27 30.55 22.00 -7.75
C GLN A 27 32.06 22.25 -7.63
N GLU A 28 32.56 22.71 -6.47
CA GLU A 28 34.01 22.88 -6.24
C GLU A 28 34.74 21.55 -6.44
N PRO A 29 35.75 21.49 -7.34
CA PRO A 29 36.45 20.22 -7.63
C PRO A 29 37.49 19.91 -6.57
N ILE A 30 37.06 19.60 -5.35
CA ILE A 30 37.91 19.39 -4.17
C ILE A 30 38.86 18.21 -4.30
N GLN A 31 38.69 17.34 -5.30
CA GLN A 31 39.59 16.22 -5.60
C GLN A 31 40.85 16.66 -6.37
N VAL A 32 40.83 17.81 -7.04
CA VAL A 32 41.93 18.32 -7.85
C VAL A 32 42.41 19.71 -7.38
N PRO A 33 42.82 19.87 -6.08
CA PRO A 33 43.17 21.17 -5.53
C PRO A 33 44.48 21.73 -6.09
N GLY A 34 45.27 20.94 -6.86
CA GLY A 34 46.56 21.33 -7.41
C GLY A 34 47.67 21.58 -6.39
N SER A 35 47.43 21.20 -5.12
CA SER A 35 48.39 21.45 -4.02
C SER A 35 48.21 20.41 -2.91
N ILE A 36 49.23 20.33 -2.04
CA ILE A 36 49.25 19.45 -0.88
C ILE A 36 49.41 20.22 0.44
N GLN A 37 49.09 19.55 1.55
CA GLN A 37 49.48 20.00 2.90
C GLN A 37 50.98 19.81 3.10
N PRO A 38 51.68 20.72 3.82
CA PRO A 38 53.15 20.79 3.80
C PRO A 38 53.87 19.87 4.78
N GLN A 39 53.13 19.03 5.56
CA GLN A 39 53.72 18.07 6.51
C GLN A 39 54.52 16.95 5.83
N GLY A 40 54.35 16.75 4.56
CA GLY A 40 55.08 15.84 3.71
C GLY A 40 55.29 16.42 2.32
N PHE A 41 55.75 15.61 1.35
CA PHE A 41 55.81 15.99 -0.03
C PHE A 41 55.26 14.86 -0.94
N LEU A 42 54.93 15.20 -2.19
CA LEU A 42 54.32 14.29 -3.14
C LEU A 42 55.12 14.29 -4.44
N LEU A 43 55.36 13.09 -4.99
CA LEU A 43 55.84 12.86 -6.34
C LEU A 43 54.81 12.03 -7.11
N ALA A 44 54.42 12.49 -8.31
CA ALA A 44 53.73 11.66 -9.27
C ALA A 44 54.74 11.14 -10.31
N VAL A 45 54.83 9.84 -10.47
CA VAL A 45 55.79 9.22 -11.34
C VAL A 45 55.12 8.40 -12.45
N ASP A 46 55.79 8.30 -13.58
CA ASP A 46 55.39 7.36 -14.65
C ASP A 46 55.62 5.93 -14.15
N GLU A 47 54.58 5.09 -14.21
CA GLU A 47 54.66 3.75 -13.65
C GLU A 47 55.65 2.83 -14.38
N SER A 48 55.87 3.04 -15.68
CA SER A 48 56.70 2.17 -16.49
C SER A 48 58.18 2.50 -16.36
N THR A 49 58.52 3.79 -16.22
CA THR A 49 59.88 4.30 -16.17
C THR A 49 60.33 4.76 -14.79
N LEU A 50 59.39 4.86 -13.86
CA LEU A 50 59.53 5.45 -12.51
C LEU A 50 60.17 6.85 -12.54
N ARG A 51 59.98 7.61 -13.66
CA ARG A 51 60.44 9.01 -13.74
C ARG A 51 59.42 9.95 -13.14
N VAL A 52 59.92 10.95 -12.42
CA VAL A 52 59.13 12.00 -11.81
C VAL A 52 58.45 12.84 -12.88
N LEU A 53 57.12 12.89 -12.87
CA LEU A 53 56.31 13.69 -13.76
C LEU A 53 55.81 14.97 -13.12
N GLN A 54 55.50 14.91 -11.82
CA GLN A 54 55.14 16.08 -11.00
C GLN A 54 55.75 15.94 -9.61
N ALA A 55 56.05 17.07 -9.01
CA ALA A 55 56.56 17.16 -7.65
C ALA A 55 55.87 18.33 -6.94
N SER A 56 55.57 18.19 -5.62
CA SER A 56 55.16 19.32 -4.83
C SER A 56 56.29 20.27 -4.59
N GLU A 57 56.03 21.60 -4.65
CA GLU A 57 57.08 22.65 -4.53
C GLU A 57 57.88 22.48 -3.26
N ASN A 58 57.29 22.12 -2.14
CA ASN A 58 57.96 21.93 -0.85
C ASN A 58 58.91 20.73 -0.82
N ALA A 59 58.98 19.89 -1.85
CA ALA A 59 59.98 18.84 -1.97
C ALA A 59 61.42 19.39 -1.95
N GLU A 60 61.59 20.64 -2.37
CA GLU A 60 62.86 21.40 -2.24
C GLU A 60 63.42 21.38 -0.86
N ARG A 61 62.59 21.48 0.18
CA ARG A 61 63.03 21.47 1.60
C ARG A 61 63.70 20.17 2.02
N TRP A 62 63.33 19.08 1.33
CA TRP A 62 63.80 17.73 1.63
C TRP A 62 65.04 17.37 0.79
N PHE A 63 64.95 17.67 -0.50
CA PHE A 63 66.03 17.33 -1.44
C PHE A 63 67.13 18.39 -1.53
N GLY A 64 66.89 19.63 -1.15
CA GLY A 64 67.80 20.74 -1.27
C GLY A 64 68.02 21.26 -2.72
N ILE A 65 67.18 20.81 -3.65
CA ILE A 65 67.14 21.25 -5.03
C ILE A 65 65.72 21.66 -5.41
N PRO A 66 65.54 22.64 -6.31
CA PRO A 66 64.23 23.04 -6.77
C PRO A 66 63.37 21.87 -7.23
N ALA A 67 62.05 21.86 -6.92
CA ALA A 67 61.16 20.80 -7.32
C ALA A 67 61.12 20.58 -8.84
N GLY A 68 61.34 21.64 -9.64
CA GLY A 68 61.48 21.51 -11.12
C GLY A 68 62.67 20.67 -11.58
N ASP A 69 63.77 20.63 -10.80
CA ASP A 69 64.94 19.86 -11.11
C ASP A 69 64.80 18.36 -10.79
N LEU A 70 63.76 17.98 -10.03
CA LEU A 70 63.37 16.59 -9.80
C LEU A 70 62.67 15.96 -10.99
N LEU A 71 62.07 16.80 -11.85
CA LEU A 71 61.29 16.29 -13.01
C LEU A 71 62.17 15.51 -13.98
N GLY A 72 61.69 14.36 -14.43
CA GLY A 72 62.40 13.45 -15.34
C GLY A 72 63.46 12.58 -14.67
N GLN A 73 63.83 12.83 -13.41
CA GLN A 73 64.74 11.96 -12.65
C GLN A 73 64.04 10.62 -12.33
N ALA A 74 64.82 9.54 -12.25
CA ALA A 74 64.24 8.25 -11.83
C ALA A 74 64.06 8.21 -10.31
N PHE A 75 62.89 7.86 -9.83
CA PHE A 75 62.60 7.80 -8.40
C PHE A 75 63.57 6.93 -7.60
N PRO A 76 63.95 5.71 -8.07
CA PRO A 76 64.98 4.92 -7.36
C PRO A 76 66.34 5.60 -7.24
N ASP A 77 66.58 6.60 -8.07
CA ASP A 77 67.82 7.39 -8.02
C ASP A 77 67.79 8.50 -6.96
N LEU A 78 66.60 8.84 -6.43
CA LEU A 78 66.39 9.90 -5.44
C LEU A 78 66.40 9.38 -4.02
N VAL A 79 66.22 8.08 -3.79
CA VAL A 79 66.07 7.47 -2.48
C VAL A 79 67.00 6.30 -2.24
N SER A 80 67.25 5.97 -0.98
CA SER A 80 67.96 4.77 -0.54
C SER A 80 67.02 3.95 0.35
N ALA A 81 66.80 2.69 0.02
CA ALA A 81 65.96 1.79 0.78
C ALA A 81 66.73 0.53 1.19
N ASP A 82 66.48 0.00 2.36
CA ASP A 82 67.04 -1.27 2.85
C ASP A 82 66.27 -2.49 2.38
N PHE A 83 65.35 -2.29 1.45
CA PHE A 83 64.45 -3.31 0.86
C PHE A 83 64.37 -3.19 -0.69
N ASP A 84 63.85 -4.22 -1.35
CA ASP A 84 63.63 -4.19 -2.78
C ASP A 84 62.43 -3.27 -3.12
N LEU A 85 62.76 -1.98 -3.43
CA LEU A 85 61.76 -0.95 -3.79
C LEU A 85 60.98 -1.31 -5.04
N SER A 86 61.65 -1.86 -6.07
CA SER A 86 61.00 -2.25 -7.34
C SER A 86 60.02 -3.41 -7.13
N GLY A 87 60.42 -4.41 -6.34
CA GLY A 87 59.56 -5.48 -5.93
C GLY A 87 58.31 -5.04 -5.19
N GLN A 88 58.47 -4.13 -4.18
CA GLN A 88 57.35 -3.58 -3.40
C GLN A 88 56.37 -2.78 -4.31
N LEU A 89 56.87 -1.95 -5.20
CA LEU A 89 56.03 -1.25 -6.20
C LEU A 89 55.30 -2.19 -7.12
N GLY A 90 55.91 -3.32 -7.50
CA GLY A 90 55.27 -4.38 -8.29
C GLY A 90 54.13 -5.11 -7.56
N TYR A 91 54.17 -5.19 -6.22
CA TYR A 91 53.13 -5.81 -5.39
C TYR A 91 51.90 -4.90 -5.14
N LEU A 92 51.95 -3.63 -5.54
CA LEU A 92 50.79 -2.75 -5.40
C LEU A 92 49.59 -3.34 -6.16
N PRO A 93 48.41 -3.50 -5.50
CA PRO A 93 47.23 -4.06 -6.15
C PRO A 93 46.81 -3.30 -7.38
N GLN A 94 46.49 -4.01 -8.46
CA GLN A 94 45.87 -3.41 -9.66
C GLN A 94 44.40 -3.20 -9.38
N GLY A 95 43.94 -1.93 -9.37
CA GLY A 95 42.56 -1.55 -9.14
C GLY A 95 42.25 -1.12 -7.72
N ASP A 96 43.12 -1.35 -6.74
CA ASP A 96 43.02 -0.72 -5.42
C ASP A 96 43.67 0.67 -5.44
N VAL A 97 42.92 1.66 -5.03
CA VAL A 97 43.34 3.06 -5.07
C VAL A 97 43.80 3.59 -3.70
N PHE A 98 43.75 2.76 -2.65
CA PHE A 98 44.21 3.17 -1.30
C PHE A 98 45.74 3.26 -1.21
N PRO A 99 46.30 4.26 -0.51
CA PRO A 99 47.72 4.36 -0.31
C PRO A 99 48.27 3.17 0.48
N PHE A 100 49.26 2.47 -0.08
CA PHE A 100 49.97 1.38 0.56
C PHE A 100 51.30 1.89 1.11
N HIS A 101 51.64 1.49 2.34
CA HIS A 101 53.00 1.68 2.87
C HIS A 101 53.94 0.71 2.20
N ILE A 102 54.82 1.23 1.32
CA ILE A 102 55.80 0.42 0.58
C ILE A 102 57.13 0.24 1.36
N GLY A 103 57.36 1.05 2.35
CA GLY A 103 58.53 0.99 3.22
C GLY A 103 59.00 2.35 3.67
N ASP A 104 60.00 2.38 4.54
CA ASP A 104 60.64 3.59 4.98
C ASP A 104 61.97 3.76 4.21
N VAL A 105 62.29 4.97 3.71
CA VAL A 105 63.42 5.28 2.88
C VAL A 105 64.23 6.48 3.46
N HIS A 106 65.51 6.54 3.15
CA HIS A 106 66.36 7.74 3.27
C HIS A 106 66.44 8.45 1.94
N LEU A 107 66.53 9.77 1.95
CA LEU A 107 66.97 10.51 0.78
C LEU A 107 68.45 10.28 0.55
N ARG A 108 68.98 10.45 -0.65
CA ARG A 108 70.38 10.27 -0.96
C ARG A 108 71.27 11.20 -0.15
N GLN A 109 72.56 10.83 -0.02
CA GLN A 109 73.53 11.47 0.91
C GLN A 109 73.70 12.98 0.72
N ASP A 110 73.38 13.51 -0.47
CA ASP A 110 73.48 14.95 -0.78
C ASP A 110 72.27 15.78 -0.30
N ALA A 111 71.19 15.11 0.19
CA ALA A 111 70.01 15.79 0.67
C ALA A 111 70.23 16.43 2.04
N PRO A 112 69.74 17.65 2.29
CA PRO A 112 69.84 18.34 3.59
C PRO A 112 69.16 17.56 4.71
N SER A 113 68.11 16.84 4.38
CA SER A 113 67.33 16.03 5.34
C SER A 113 67.80 14.57 5.30
N GLN A 114 68.39 14.11 6.41
CA GLN A 114 68.77 12.71 6.65
C GLN A 114 67.65 11.95 7.40
N SER A 115 66.44 12.51 7.47
CA SER A 115 65.34 11.88 8.14
C SER A 115 64.84 10.63 7.42
N LEU A 116 64.46 9.62 8.20
CA LEU A 116 63.78 8.45 7.67
C LEU A 116 62.35 8.86 7.27
N LEU A 117 61.99 8.59 6.01
CA LEU A 117 60.71 8.96 5.41
C LEU A 117 59.91 7.72 5.13
N ARG A 118 58.67 7.75 5.54
CA ARG A 118 57.66 6.76 5.17
C ARG A 118 57.16 7.07 3.78
N VAL A 119 57.03 6.04 2.91
CA VAL A 119 56.51 6.17 1.55
C VAL A 119 55.20 5.45 1.45
N LEU A 120 54.14 6.20 1.10
CA LEU A 120 52.82 5.67 0.73
C LEU A 120 52.68 5.77 -0.78
N ALA A 121 52.23 4.70 -1.42
CA ALA A 121 52.05 4.62 -2.88
C ALA A 121 50.68 4.15 -3.27
N HIS A 122 50.12 4.75 -4.34
CA HIS A 122 48.90 4.29 -4.96
C HIS A 122 48.83 4.67 -6.44
N ARG A 123 48.09 3.89 -7.24
CA ARG A 123 47.85 4.16 -8.65
C ARG A 123 46.61 4.97 -8.84
N HIS A 124 46.69 6.13 -9.47
CA HIS A 124 45.52 6.92 -9.81
C HIS A 124 45.84 7.89 -10.96
N ASP A 125 44.86 8.27 -11.77
CA ASP A 125 44.96 9.28 -12.82
C ASP A 125 46.13 9.03 -13.78
N GLN A 126 46.36 7.74 -14.15
CA GLN A 126 47.41 7.23 -15.05
C GLN A 126 48.87 7.44 -14.56
N VAL A 127 49.04 7.71 -13.25
CA VAL A 127 50.36 7.84 -12.61
C VAL A 127 50.43 7.03 -11.34
N LEU A 128 51.65 6.77 -10.89
CA LEU A 128 51.92 6.28 -9.55
C LEU A 128 52.18 7.49 -8.64
N ILE A 129 51.28 7.69 -7.66
CA ILE A 129 51.40 8.77 -6.68
C ILE A 129 52.16 8.24 -5.47
N LEU A 130 53.27 8.94 -5.13
CA LEU A 130 54.10 8.65 -3.97
C LEU A 130 54.03 9.82 -2.99
N GLU A 131 53.59 9.53 -1.77
CA GLU A 131 53.51 10.49 -0.69
C GLU A 131 54.53 10.17 0.37
N PHE A 132 55.26 11.18 0.80
CA PHE A 132 56.35 11.04 1.75
C PHE A 132 56.05 11.78 3.01
N GLU A 133 56.13 11.09 4.15
CA GLU A 133 55.90 11.64 5.49
C GLU A 133 57.06 11.30 6.41
N SER A 134 57.27 12.10 7.44
CA SER A 134 58.26 11.78 8.48
C SER A 134 57.92 10.47 9.20
N SER A 135 58.89 9.56 9.28
CA SER A 135 58.70 8.28 10.00
C SER A 135 58.77 8.44 11.54
N HIS A 136 58.98 9.67 12.06
CA HIS A 136 59.02 9.92 13.49
C HIS A 136 57.62 9.75 14.13
N LYS A 137 57.58 9.09 15.29
CA LYS A 137 56.36 8.97 16.09
C LYS A 137 55.98 10.33 16.68
N SER A 138 54.73 10.70 16.56
CA SER A 138 54.18 11.94 17.13
C SER A 138 54.12 11.86 18.66
N GLU A 139 54.46 12.94 19.33
CA GLU A 139 54.32 13.03 20.80
C GLU A 139 52.83 12.96 21.23
N GLY A 140 52.57 12.22 22.32
CA GLY A 140 51.24 12.10 22.90
C GLY A 140 50.28 11.17 22.19
N VAL A 141 50.70 10.48 21.11
CA VAL A 141 49.97 9.43 20.44
C VAL A 141 50.34 8.08 21.10
N TYR A 142 49.43 7.09 21.02
CA TYR A 142 49.67 5.77 21.56
C TYR A 142 50.94 5.12 20.98
N GLN A 143 51.85 4.69 21.86
CA GLN A 143 53.14 4.13 21.47
C GLN A 143 53.28 2.62 21.66
N GLY A 144 52.16 1.94 22.01
CA GLY A 144 52.14 0.49 22.24
C GLY A 144 51.86 -0.30 20.97
N ASP A 145 51.72 -1.63 21.17
CA ASP A 145 51.26 -2.53 20.11
C ASP A 145 49.75 -2.32 19.86
N TYR A 146 49.38 -2.01 18.62
CA TYR A 146 47.98 -1.79 18.22
C TYR A 146 47.15 -3.04 18.18
N TYR A 147 47.76 -4.21 17.95
CA TYR A 147 47.04 -5.48 17.83
C TYR A 147 46.19 -5.83 19.08
N PRO A 148 46.70 -5.76 20.32
CA PRO A 148 45.89 -6.03 21.51
C PRO A 148 44.72 -5.04 21.65
N LEU A 149 44.90 -3.77 21.26
CA LEU A 149 43.84 -2.78 21.31
C LEU A 149 42.73 -3.04 20.30
N VAL A 150 43.10 -3.36 19.06
CA VAL A 150 42.13 -3.73 18.02
C VAL A 150 41.35 -4.99 18.43
N ARG A 151 42.05 -6.01 18.96
CA ARG A 151 41.42 -7.24 19.45
C ARG A 151 40.44 -6.97 20.60
N ALA A 152 40.82 -6.15 21.56
CA ALA A 152 39.96 -5.74 22.68
C ALA A 152 38.72 -4.97 22.17
N PHE A 153 38.93 -4.05 21.23
CA PHE A 153 37.84 -3.30 20.59
C PHE A 153 36.83 -4.23 19.89
N VAL A 154 37.30 -5.14 19.03
CA VAL A 154 36.44 -6.12 18.35
C VAL A 154 35.59 -6.90 19.36
N SER A 155 36.23 -7.37 20.48
CA SER A 155 35.49 -8.08 21.53
C SER A 155 34.44 -7.21 22.23
N THR A 156 34.71 -5.93 22.43
CA THR A 156 33.79 -4.97 23.08
C THR A 156 32.60 -4.65 22.17
N VAL A 157 32.88 -4.35 20.91
CA VAL A 157 31.90 -3.98 19.91
C VAL A 157 30.93 -5.13 19.62
N HIS A 158 31.42 -6.38 19.68
CA HIS A 158 30.59 -7.57 19.52
C HIS A 158 29.53 -7.76 20.64
N LYS A 159 29.80 -7.21 21.82
CA LYS A 159 28.92 -7.30 23.01
C LYS A 159 27.93 -6.14 23.11
N ALA A 160 28.16 -5.06 22.39
CA ALA A 160 27.30 -3.89 22.43
C ALA A 160 25.88 -4.24 21.97
N THR A 161 24.86 -3.66 22.59
CA THR A 161 23.44 -4.00 22.37
C THR A 161 22.74 -3.02 21.45
N SER A 162 23.27 -1.82 21.26
CA SER A 162 22.70 -0.77 20.39
C SER A 162 23.77 -0.10 19.53
N VAL A 163 23.34 0.65 18.50
CA VAL A 163 24.24 1.46 17.66
C VAL A 163 24.90 2.57 18.48
N GLU A 164 24.16 3.21 19.38
CA GLU A 164 24.68 4.26 20.26
C GLU A 164 25.81 3.73 21.15
N GLU A 165 25.66 2.53 21.71
CA GLU A 165 26.70 1.88 22.50
C GLU A 165 27.95 1.57 21.67
N LEU A 166 27.75 1.08 20.42
CA LEU A 166 28.83 0.87 19.45
C LEU A 166 29.61 2.17 19.20
N LEU A 167 28.90 3.25 18.92
CA LEU A 167 29.48 4.56 18.65
C LEU A 167 30.22 5.12 19.87
N GLN A 168 29.62 5.00 21.07
CA GLN A 168 30.24 5.46 22.31
C GLN A 168 31.56 4.75 22.64
N HIS A 169 31.61 3.43 22.42
CA HIS A 169 32.85 2.66 22.54
C HIS A 169 33.89 3.10 21.51
N SER A 170 33.47 3.38 20.28
CA SER A 170 34.35 3.76 19.18
C SER A 170 34.96 5.14 19.39
N VAL A 171 34.17 6.16 19.78
CA VAL A 171 34.71 7.53 20.06
C VAL A 171 35.70 7.51 21.21
N ARG A 172 35.40 6.74 22.27
CA ARG A 172 36.28 6.58 23.42
C ARG A 172 37.59 5.92 23.05
N GLN A 173 37.56 4.87 22.22
CA GLN A 173 38.77 4.16 21.80
C GLN A 173 39.64 5.00 20.86
N ILE A 174 39.05 5.70 19.89
CA ILE A 174 39.77 6.56 18.95
C ILE A 174 40.37 7.74 19.70
N LYS A 175 39.68 8.34 20.67
CA LYS A 175 40.23 9.38 21.52
C LYS A 175 41.47 8.91 22.29
N ARG A 176 41.46 7.70 22.82
CA ARG A 176 42.62 7.10 23.51
C ARG A 176 43.81 6.88 22.59
N LEU A 177 43.55 6.49 21.31
CA LEU A 177 44.62 6.26 20.33
C LEU A 177 45.25 7.55 19.83
N THR A 178 44.45 8.58 19.61
CA THR A 178 44.86 9.81 18.92
C THR A 178 45.13 10.98 19.85
N ALA A 179 44.60 10.91 21.08
CA ALA A 179 44.60 11.98 22.06
C ALA A 179 44.09 13.33 21.49
N PHE A 180 43.11 13.30 20.57
CA PHE A 180 42.40 14.51 20.18
C PHE A 180 41.54 15.02 21.34
N GLY A 181 41.41 16.34 21.48
CA GLY A 181 40.65 16.95 22.57
C GLY A 181 39.16 16.53 22.55
N ARG A 182 38.59 16.29 21.38
CA ARG A 182 37.22 15.79 21.20
C ARG A 182 37.17 14.80 20.08
N VAL A 183 36.41 13.71 20.28
CA VAL A 183 36.02 12.75 19.24
C VAL A 183 34.50 12.59 19.28
N LYS A 184 33.83 12.74 18.17
CA LYS A 184 32.39 12.61 18.02
C LYS A 184 32.05 11.67 16.88
N ALA A 185 30.93 10.94 17.01
CA ALA A 185 30.33 10.16 15.97
C ALA A 185 29.00 10.78 15.57
N TYR A 186 28.77 11.00 14.31
CA TYR A 186 27.49 11.47 13.83
C TYR A 186 27.05 10.72 12.59
N SER A 187 25.73 10.56 12.44
CA SER A 187 25.09 9.93 11.29
C SER A 187 24.48 10.98 10.38
N PHE A 188 24.38 10.66 9.09
CA PHE A 188 23.66 11.48 8.12
C PHE A 188 22.22 11.00 7.96
N ASP A 189 21.28 11.96 7.92
CA ASP A 189 19.91 11.71 7.47
C ASP A 189 19.83 11.67 5.92
N PRO A 190 18.67 11.29 5.33
CA PRO A 190 18.49 11.27 3.88
C PRO A 190 18.72 12.62 3.21
N GLU A 191 18.44 13.72 3.89
CA GLU A 191 18.66 15.09 3.43
C GLU A 191 20.13 15.49 3.49
N GLY A 192 20.96 14.73 4.22
CA GLY A 192 22.38 14.92 4.38
C GLY A 192 22.78 15.77 5.57
N ASN A 193 21.84 16.07 6.49
CA ASN A 193 22.17 16.69 7.77
C ASN A 193 22.84 15.65 8.67
N GLY A 194 23.76 16.08 9.53
CA GLY A 194 24.46 15.17 10.43
C GLY A 194 24.07 15.39 11.88
N THR A 195 23.64 14.37 12.61
CA THR A 195 23.35 14.44 14.05
C THR A 195 24.40 13.71 14.87
N VAL A 196 24.92 14.36 15.93
CA VAL A 196 25.94 13.78 16.82
C VAL A 196 25.26 12.78 17.76
N LEU A 197 25.60 11.49 17.61
CA LEU A 197 25.03 10.38 18.38
C LEU A 197 25.90 9.95 19.56
N ALA A 198 27.22 10.18 19.50
CA ALA A 198 28.15 9.88 20.58
C ALA A 198 29.31 10.90 20.60
N GLU A 199 29.80 11.18 21.76
CA GLU A 199 30.91 12.14 21.96
C GLU A 199 31.77 11.75 23.17
N GLU A 200 33.08 11.97 23.04
CA GLU A 200 34.05 11.92 24.13
C GLU A 200 34.97 13.13 24.02
N ALA A 201 34.97 14.00 25.02
CA ALA A 201 35.70 15.27 24.99
C ALA A 201 36.48 15.53 26.28
N ASP A 202 37.58 16.28 26.15
CA ASP A 202 38.34 16.80 27.30
C ASP A 202 37.57 17.93 28.01
N PRO A 203 37.84 18.18 29.29
CA PRO A 203 37.27 19.33 29.98
C PRO A 203 37.57 20.64 29.24
N GLY A 204 36.56 21.49 29.08
CA GLY A 204 36.65 22.77 28.37
C GLY A 204 36.14 22.77 26.93
N TYR A 205 35.94 21.62 26.33
CA TYR A 205 35.25 21.54 25.03
C TYR A 205 33.73 21.61 25.22
N PRO A 206 33.02 22.49 24.50
CA PRO A 206 31.55 22.48 24.51
C PRO A 206 31.01 21.16 23.93
N SER A 207 29.97 20.57 24.52
CA SER A 207 29.39 19.36 24.02
C SER A 207 28.54 19.63 22.78
N TYR A 208 28.64 18.73 21.79
CA TYR A 208 27.80 18.70 20.59
C TYR A 208 26.85 17.49 20.56
N LEU A 209 26.80 16.71 21.64
CA LEU A 209 25.93 15.54 21.72
C LEU A 209 24.46 15.93 21.51
N GLY A 210 23.80 15.27 20.58
CA GLY A 210 22.41 15.54 20.20
C GLY A 210 22.22 16.79 19.33
N LEU A 211 23.29 17.48 18.92
CA LEU A 211 23.19 18.60 17.99
C LEU A 211 23.26 18.13 16.54
N SER A 212 22.50 18.81 15.69
CA SER A 212 22.47 18.59 14.23
C SER A 212 23.29 19.66 13.51
N PHE A 213 23.94 19.24 12.43
CA PHE A 213 24.71 20.07 11.52
C PHE A 213 24.05 20.01 10.14
N PRO A 214 23.72 21.13 9.49
CA PRO A 214 23.03 21.11 8.22
C PRO A 214 23.90 20.52 7.10
N ALA A 215 23.24 19.92 6.08
CA ALA A 215 23.89 19.31 4.93
C ALA A 215 24.88 20.23 4.20
N SER A 216 24.68 21.55 4.29
CA SER A 216 25.55 22.56 3.72
C SER A 216 26.92 22.66 4.40
N ASP A 217 27.10 22.11 5.61
CA ASP A 217 28.43 22.12 6.30
C ASP A 217 29.36 21.05 5.72
N ILE A 218 28.79 19.93 5.24
CA ILE A 218 29.51 18.88 4.52
C ILE A 218 28.77 18.66 3.19
N PRO A 219 29.10 19.45 2.16
CA PRO A 219 28.40 19.43 0.89
C PRO A 219 28.53 18.07 0.18
N ARG A 220 27.66 17.82 -0.78
CA ARG A 220 27.51 16.51 -1.44
C ARG A 220 28.82 15.95 -1.98
N GLN A 221 29.65 16.78 -2.67
CA GLN A 221 30.93 16.34 -3.20
C GLN A 221 31.93 15.93 -2.10
N ALA A 222 31.87 16.58 -0.94
CA ALA A 222 32.71 16.19 0.20
C ALA A 222 32.23 14.86 0.81
N ARG A 223 30.91 14.64 0.92
CA ARG A 223 30.36 13.35 1.38
C ARG A 223 30.72 12.22 0.44
N GLU A 224 30.65 12.46 -0.88
CA GLU A 224 31.04 11.45 -1.87
C GLU A 224 32.53 11.12 -1.75
N LEU A 225 33.38 12.12 -1.54
CA LEU A 225 34.80 11.89 -1.34
C LEU A 225 35.12 11.13 -0.04
N TYR A 226 34.35 11.38 1.06
CA TYR A 226 34.43 10.59 2.28
C TYR A 226 33.97 9.15 2.07
N ARG A 227 33.04 8.88 1.15
CA ARG A 227 32.60 7.53 0.82
C ARG A 227 33.73 6.70 0.18
N VAL A 228 34.53 7.30 -0.68
CA VAL A 228 35.62 6.62 -1.39
C VAL A 228 36.95 6.66 -0.63
N ASN A 229 37.33 7.78 0.02
CA ASN A 229 38.52 7.91 0.85
C ASN A 229 38.13 7.97 2.33
N ARG A 230 38.35 6.85 3.03
CA ARG A 230 37.79 6.60 4.38
C ARG A 230 38.47 7.37 5.50
N ILE A 231 39.61 7.97 5.26
CA ILE A 231 40.33 8.75 6.27
C ILE A 231 40.77 10.11 5.73
N ARG A 232 40.58 11.15 6.51
CA ARG A 232 41.04 12.48 6.17
C ARG A 232 41.68 13.13 7.38
N LEU A 233 42.96 13.55 7.27
CA LEU A 233 43.71 14.28 8.30
C LEU A 233 43.99 15.71 7.84
N ILE A 234 43.79 16.65 8.74
CA ILE A 234 44.24 18.05 8.66
C ILE A 234 45.03 18.31 9.93
N GLU A 235 46.36 18.37 9.81
CA GLU A 235 47.22 18.50 10.99
C GLU A 235 47.22 19.92 11.55
N ASP A 236 47.12 20.93 10.67
CA ASP A 236 47.07 22.35 11.05
C ASP A 236 46.21 23.15 10.08
N ALA A 237 45.07 23.66 10.50
CA ALA A 237 44.17 24.46 9.66
C ALA A 237 44.79 25.81 9.20
N ASN A 238 45.97 26.19 9.71
CA ASN A 238 46.68 27.40 9.33
C ASN A 238 47.83 27.15 8.33
N TYR A 239 47.93 25.91 7.80
CA TYR A 239 48.98 25.58 6.84
C TYR A 239 48.93 26.42 5.56
N GLN A 240 50.07 26.58 4.89
CA GLN A 240 50.16 27.13 3.53
C GLN A 240 50.26 25.97 2.56
N PRO A 241 49.36 25.90 1.57
CA PRO A 241 49.36 24.82 0.58
C PRO A 241 50.66 24.86 -0.25
N SER A 242 51.23 23.68 -0.53
CA SER A 242 52.36 23.52 -1.48
C SER A 242 51.83 23.10 -2.84
N PRO A 243 52.00 23.92 -3.90
CA PRO A 243 51.50 23.60 -5.22
C PRO A 243 52.27 22.44 -5.86
N LEU A 244 51.62 21.73 -6.80
CA LEU A 244 52.26 20.75 -7.67
C LEU A 244 52.88 21.41 -8.89
N LEU A 245 54.08 20.97 -9.27
CA LEU A 245 54.83 21.41 -10.43
C LEU A 245 55.10 20.22 -11.35
N PRO A 246 54.77 20.30 -12.65
CA PRO A 246 53.92 21.30 -13.29
C PRO A 246 52.45 21.19 -12.80
N PRO A 247 51.59 22.24 -12.97
CA PRO A 247 50.21 22.24 -12.46
C PRO A 247 49.31 21.16 -13.09
N LEU A 248 49.62 20.74 -14.32
CA LEU A 248 48.86 19.73 -15.03
C LEU A 248 49.63 18.40 -15.06
N ASN A 249 48.95 17.30 -14.83
CA ASN A 249 49.48 15.96 -15.00
C ASN A 249 49.88 15.74 -16.51
N PRO A 250 51.16 15.49 -16.82
CA PRO A 250 51.60 15.34 -18.21
C PRO A 250 50.96 14.19 -18.94
N MET A 251 50.45 13.17 -18.28
CA MET A 251 49.80 12.02 -18.88
C MET A 251 48.38 12.32 -19.35
N THR A 252 47.65 13.14 -18.62
CA THR A 252 46.22 13.42 -18.88
C THR A 252 45.96 14.82 -19.42
N GLY A 253 46.91 15.76 -19.26
CA GLY A 253 46.73 17.18 -19.58
C GLY A 253 45.74 17.92 -18.68
N LYS A 254 45.36 17.33 -17.56
CA LYS A 254 44.43 17.88 -16.57
C LYS A 254 45.12 18.03 -15.19
N PRO A 255 44.55 18.81 -14.24
CA PRO A 255 45.07 18.77 -12.89
C PRO A 255 45.01 17.35 -12.31
N LEU A 256 46.01 16.96 -11.53
CA LEU A 256 46.13 15.63 -10.94
C LEU A 256 44.95 15.38 -9.99
N ASP A 257 44.25 14.25 -10.22
CA ASP A 257 43.21 13.77 -9.29
C ASP A 257 43.87 13.16 -8.05
N MET A 258 43.64 13.78 -6.92
CA MET A 258 44.20 13.43 -5.62
C MET A 258 43.17 12.85 -4.65
N SER A 259 42.08 12.25 -5.20
CA SER A 259 40.97 11.70 -4.39
C SER A 259 41.44 10.80 -3.25
N PHE A 260 42.51 10.02 -3.46
CA PHE A 260 43.04 9.06 -2.49
C PHE A 260 44.29 9.56 -1.75
N ALA A 261 44.84 10.70 -2.15
CA ALA A 261 46.04 11.23 -1.52
C ALA A 261 45.77 11.75 -0.10
N ALA A 262 46.56 11.28 0.85
CA ALA A 262 46.50 11.67 2.25
C ALA A 262 46.93 13.15 2.44
N LEU A 263 47.92 13.60 1.68
CA LEU A 263 48.47 14.97 1.73
C LEU A 263 47.65 15.99 0.95
N ARG A 264 46.61 15.58 0.18
CA ARG A 264 45.78 16.52 -0.59
C ARG A 264 45.36 17.73 0.22
N SER A 265 45.49 18.94 -0.35
CA SER A 265 45.01 20.19 0.26
C SER A 265 43.47 20.18 0.45
N VAL A 266 43.00 20.97 1.38
CA VAL A 266 41.60 21.13 1.75
C VAL A 266 41.09 22.48 1.24
N SER A 267 39.80 22.54 0.87
CA SER A 267 39.18 23.81 0.49
C SER A 267 39.43 24.92 1.53
N PRO A 268 39.83 26.11 1.09
CA PRO A 268 40.01 27.25 1.99
C PRO A 268 38.78 27.59 2.82
N VAL A 269 37.58 27.36 2.26
CA VAL A 269 36.29 27.55 2.95
C VAL A 269 36.20 26.62 4.16
N HIS A 270 36.58 25.34 4.00
CA HIS A 270 36.55 24.36 5.08
C HIS A 270 37.62 24.67 6.15
N LEU A 271 38.80 25.12 5.77
CA LEU A 271 39.83 25.58 6.75
C LEU A 271 39.33 26.77 7.55
N GLN A 272 38.62 27.72 6.91
CA GLN A 272 37.99 28.83 7.62
C GLN A 272 36.87 28.38 8.57
N TYR A 273 36.05 27.40 8.15
CA TYR A 273 35.03 26.79 9.01
C TYR A 273 35.67 26.17 10.28
N MET A 274 36.77 25.42 10.12
CA MET A 274 37.49 24.84 11.25
C MET A 274 38.00 25.91 12.21
N ARG A 275 38.62 26.99 11.69
CA ARG A 275 39.09 28.11 12.52
C ARG A 275 37.95 28.78 13.28
N ASN A 276 36.81 29.00 12.64
CA ASN A 276 35.61 29.55 13.29
C ASN A 276 35.09 28.65 14.41
N MET A 277 35.23 27.32 14.27
CA MET A 277 34.89 26.33 15.30
C MET A 277 35.95 26.25 16.43
N GLY A 278 37.06 26.98 16.34
CA GLY A 278 38.18 26.86 17.29
C GLY A 278 38.95 25.53 17.14
N THR A 279 38.89 24.89 15.97
CA THR A 279 39.54 23.61 15.68
C THR A 279 40.70 23.84 14.72
N LEU A 280 41.94 23.59 15.18
CA LEU A 280 43.12 23.71 14.32
C LEU A 280 43.57 22.38 13.71
N ALA A 281 43.25 21.26 14.34
CA ALA A 281 43.51 19.94 13.76
C ALA A 281 42.24 19.11 13.74
N SER A 282 42.06 18.37 12.66
CA SER A 282 40.90 17.45 12.47
C SER A 282 41.33 16.17 11.79
N MET A 283 40.76 15.05 12.27
CA MET A 283 40.80 13.77 11.58
C MET A 283 39.38 13.21 11.47
N SER A 284 38.98 12.84 10.27
CA SER A 284 37.67 12.22 9.99
C SER A 284 37.86 10.80 9.49
N LEU A 285 37.07 9.88 10.01
CA LEU A 285 37.00 8.47 9.62
C LEU A 285 35.59 8.17 9.15
N SER A 286 35.45 7.59 7.98
CA SER A 286 34.15 7.29 7.38
C SER A 286 33.55 6.01 7.91
N ILE A 287 32.27 6.07 8.23
CA ILE A 287 31.43 4.91 8.52
C ILE A 287 30.61 4.65 7.25
N VAL A 288 30.94 3.57 6.54
CA VAL A 288 30.29 3.22 5.26
C VAL A 288 29.50 1.93 5.45
N VAL A 289 28.18 1.99 5.18
CA VAL A 289 27.23 0.88 5.33
C VAL A 289 26.51 0.70 4.00
N ASP A 290 26.42 -0.52 3.48
CA ASP A 290 25.82 -0.83 2.17
C ASP A 290 26.34 0.08 1.02
N GLY A 291 27.64 0.42 1.07
CA GLY A 291 28.28 1.29 0.06
C GLY A 291 27.90 2.77 0.16
N ARG A 292 27.14 3.19 1.17
CA ARG A 292 26.72 4.57 1.43
C ARG A 292 27.46 5.14 2.64
N LEU A 293 27.76 6.43 2.60
CA LEU A 293 28.31 7.13 3.77
C LEU A 293 27.22 7.26 4.84
N TRP A 294 27.24 6.37 5.82
CA TRP A 294 26.30 6.35 6.93
C TRP A 294 26.59 7.49 7.94
N GLY A 295 27.87 7.76 8.19
CA GLY A 295 28.29 8.77 9.14
C GLY A 295 29.79 8.96 9.17
N LEU A 296 30.27 9.76 10.13
CA LEU A 296 31.69 10.03 10.36
C LEU A 296 32.03 9.95 11.84
N LEU A 297 33.23 9.41 12.15
CA LEU A 297 33.92 9.66 13.40
C LEU A 297 34.83 10.88 13.17
N SER A 298 34.53 11.97 13.84
CA SER A 298 35.24 13.26 13.65
C SER A 298 36.00 13.63 14.90
N CYS A 299 37.35 13.75 14.75
CA CYS A 299 38.27 14.12 15.78
C CYS A 299 38.63 15.60 15.62
N HIS A 300 38.63 16.39 16.72
CA HIS A 300 38.91 17.81 16.71
C HIS A 300 39.94 18.16 17.82
N HIS A 301 40.87 19.06 17.51
CA HIS A 301 41.83 19.56 18.47
C HIS A 301 42.05 21.07 18.29
N GLU A 302 42.23 21.78 19.40
CA GLU A 302 42.42 23.25 19.42
C GLU A 302 43.82 23.72 18.95
N ARG A 303 44.77 22.80 18.85
CA ARG A 303 46.15 23.05 18.40
C ARG A 303 46.48 22.12 17.24
N PRO A 304 47.50 22.46 16.42
CA PRO A 304 48.02 21.53 15.42
C PRO A 304 48.37 20.18 16.05
N ARG A 305 47.97 19.08 15.34
CA ARG A 305 48.19 17.74 15.87
C ARG A 305 48.51 16.75 14.77
N PRO A 306 49.79 16.36 14.68
CA PRO A 306 50.19 15.29 13.77
C PRO A 306 49.69 13.92 14.28
N VAL A 307 49.34 13.03 13.34
CA VAL A 307 48.97 11.64 13.63
C VAL A 307 49.75 10.74 12.70
N ASP A 308 50.60 9.89 13.25
CA ASP A 308 51.43 9.00 12.47
C ASP A 308 50.60 7.96 11.70
N PHE A 309 51.20 7.41 10.64
CA PHE A 309 50.54 6.47 9.75
C PHE A 309 49.98 5.23 10.48
N GLN A 310 50.72 4.65 11.44
CA GLN A 310 50.26 3.45 12.16
C GLN A 310 49.01 3.73 12.98
N THR A 311 48.95 4.89 13.64
CA THR A 311 47.76 5.32 14.39
C THR A 311 46.56 5.55 13.43
N ARG A 312 46.79 6.21 12.28
CA ARG A 312 45.74 6.41 11.26
C ARG A 312 45.20 5.09 10.76
N THR A 313 46.06 4.13 10.41
CA THR A 313 45.66 2.80 9.94
C THR A 313 44.92 2.03 11.01
N ALA A 314 45.36 2.11 12.28
CA ALA A 314 44.61 1.48 13.39
C ALA A 314 43.19 2.08 13.54
N CYS A 315 43.07 3.41 13.45
CA CYS A 315 41.78 4.09 13.51
C CYS A 315 40.86 3.73 12.32
N GLU A 316 41.45 3.63 11.12
CA GLU A 316 40.71 3.23 9.93
C GLU A 316 40.18 1.79 10.04
N LEU A 317 41.00 0.87 10.58
CA LEU A 317 40.58 -0.50 10.86
C LEU A 317 39.43 -0.54 11.88
N LEU A 318 39.51 0.27 12.96
CA LEU A 318 38.41 0.35 13.93
C LEU A 318 37.13 0.89 13.31
N ALA A 319 37.23 1.93 12.45
CA ALA A 319 36.07 2.46 11.72
C ALA A 319 35.47 1.46 10.72
N SER A 320 36.30 0.64 10.08
CA SER A 320 35.85 -0.43 9.20
C SER A 320 35.11 -1.53 9.97
N VAL A 321 35.63 -1.94 11.13
CA VAL A 321 34.95 -2.91 12.01
C VAL A 321 33.62 -2.34 12.52
N LEU A 322 33.60 -1.05 12.91
CA LEU A 322 32.38 -0.37 13.31
C LEU A 322 31.34 -0.37 12.19
N SER A 323 31.76 -0.04 10.96
CA SER A 323 30.87 -0.04 9.77
C SER A 323 30.20 -1.40 9.56
N LEU A 324 30.98 -2.49 9.58
CA LEU A 324 30.47 -3.86 9.47
C LEU A 324 29.49 -4.24 10.59
N GLN A 325 29.73 -3.76 11.81
CA GLN A 325 28.84 -4.03 12.94
C GLN A 325 27.52 -3.26 12.86
N ILE A 326 27.57 -2.01 12.39
CA ILE A 326 26.34 -1.22 12.13
C ILE A 326 25.54 -1.89 11.02
N GLU A 327 26.18 -2.25 9.90
CA GLU A 327 25.54 -2.95 8.78
C GLU A 327 24.86 -4.26 9.22
N SER A 328 25.55 -5.07 10.00
CA SER A 328 25.01 -6.32 10.55
C SER A 328 23.78 -6.07 11.44
N ARG A 329 23.78 -5.01 12.26
CA ARG A 329 22.65 -4.68 13.14
C ARG A 329 21.46 -4.14 12.36
N GLU A 330 21.69 -3.18 11.46
CA GLU A 330 20.62 -2.63 10.62
C GLU A 330 19.97 -3.74 9.79
N SER A 331 20.77 -4.68 9.24
CA SER A 331 20.25 -5.85 8.52
C SER A 331 19.43 -6.78 9.43
N HIS A 332 19.87 -6.98 10.67
CA HIS A 332 19.16 -7.81 11.66
C HIS A 332 17.81 -7.16 12.05
N ASP A 333 17.83 -5.87 12.37
CA ASP A 333 16.63 -5.11 12.73
C ASP A 333 15.65 -5.02 11.57
N ARG A 334 16.15 -4.84 10.36
CA ARG A 334 15.34 -4.90 9.12
C ARG A 334 14.67 -6.24 8.96
N THR A 335 15.42 -7.34 9.13
CA THR A 335 14.89 -8.70 8.99
C THR A 335 13.82 -8.99 10.06
N ARG A 336 14.07 -8.58 11.31
CA ARG A 336 13.10 -8.71 12.40
C ARG A 336 11.80 -7.95 12.09
N THR A 337 11.92 -6.70 11.67
CA THR A 337 10.77 -5.88 11.30
C THR A 337 9.96 -6.49 10.15
N LEU A 338 10.64 -7.04 9.13
CA LEU A 338 9.98 -7.75 8.03
C LEU A 338 9.20 -8.98 8.50
N LEU A 339 9.78 -9.78 9.41
CA LEU A 339 9.10 -10.95 9.98
C LEU A 339 7.87 -10.54 10.78
N GLU A 340 7.97 -9.49 11.60
CA GLU A 340 6.85 -8.95 12.37
C GLU A 340 5.73 -8.42 11.45
N LEU A 341 6.08 -7.71 10.37
CA LEU A 341 5.10 -7.23 9.38
C LEU A 341 4.39 -8.40 8.69
N ARG A 342 5.13 -9.43 8.27
CA ARG A 342 4.55 -10.64 7.66
C ARG A 342 3.64 -11.40 8.61
N GLU A 343 4.02 -11.55 9.87
CA GLU A 343 3.15 -12.16 10.88
C GLU A 343 1.81 -11.41 11.01
N ARG A 344 1.86 -10.07 11.04
CA ARG A 344 0.65 -9.24 11.09
C ARG A 344 -0.19 -9.39 9.82
N ILE A 345 0.43 -9.43 8.63
CA ILE A 345 -0.27 -9.70 7.36
C ILE A 345 -0.99 -11.06 7.44
N VAL A 346 -0.31 -12.11 7.86
CA VAL A 346 -0.92 -13.46 7.97
C VAL A 346 -2.12 -13.47 8.92
N ARG A 347 -2.04 -12.76 10.05
CA ARG A 347 -3.17 -12.63 11.00
C ARG A 347 -4.37 -11.91 10.36
N MET A 348 -4.13 -10.81 9.65
CA MET A 348 -5.19 -10.08 8.95
C MET A 348 -5.82 -10.93 7.85
N LEU A 349 -5.01 -11.67 7.07
CA LEU A 349 -5.50 -12.56 6.01
C LEU A 349 -6.36 -13.71 6.56
N ALA A 350 -5.96 -14.30 7.69
CA ALA A 350 -6.75 -15.34 8.35
C ALA A 350 -8.12 -14.79 8.78
N ALA A 351 -8.16 -13.61 9.42
CA ALA A 351 -9.41 -12.97 9.81
C ALA A 351 -10.32 -12.64 8.62
N MET A 352 -9.74 -12.16 7.51
CA MET A 352 -10.49 -11.88 6.27
C MET A 352 -11.02 -13.13 5.57
N ALA A 353 -10.30 -14.27 5.68
CA ALA A 353 -10.75 -15.53 5.09
C ALA A 353 -11.97 -16.12 5.82
N ASP A 354 -12.07 -15.91 7.15
CA ASP A 354 -13.13 -16.44 7.99
C ASP A 354 -14.43 -15.63 7.94
N ARG A 355 -14.43 -14.44 7.33
CA ARG A 355 -15.58 -13.54 7.24
C ARG A 355 -16.14 -13.43 5.82
N ASP A 356 -17.38 -12.99 5.71
CA ASP A 356 -18.05 -12.81 4.41
C ASP A 356 -17.45 -11.64 3.62
N SER A 357 -16.97 -10.59 4.31
CA SER A 357 -16.32 -9.44 3.68
C SER A 357 -14.90 -9.21 4.21
N VAL A 358 -14.04 -8.66 3.36
CA VAL A 358 -12.67 -8.23 3.71
C VAL A 358 -12.70 -7.17 4.82
N SER A 359 -13.63 -6.22 4.73
CA SER A 359 -13.77 -5.15 5.70
C SER A 359 -14.09 -5.67 7.10
N GLU A 360 -15.02 -6.62 7.24
CA GLU A 360 -15.34 -7.23 8.53
C GLU A 360 -14.16 -7.98 9.13
N GLY A 361 -13.40 -8.72 8.32
CA GLY A 361 -12.21 -9.42 8.79
C GLY A 361 -11.12 -8.47 9.31
N LEU A 362 -10.93 -7.31 8.67
CA LEU A 362 -10.01 -6.29 9.14
C LEU A 362 -10.49 -5.59 10.42
N LEU A 363 -11.81 -5.33 10.53
CA LEU A 363 -12.42 -4.75 11.71
C LEU A 363 -12.33 -5.64 12.96
N ASP A 364 -12.25 -6.95 12.79
CA ASP A 364 -12.03 -7.90 13.89
C ASP A 364 -10.60 -7.84 14.47
N GLN A 365 -9.65 -7.20 13.77
CA GLN A 365 -8.24 -7.13 14.15
C GLN A 365 -7.71 -5.66 14.20
N PRO A 366 -8.40 -4.75 14.93
CA PRO A 366 -8.07 -3.32 14.90
C PRO A 366 -6.66 -3.03 15.41
N GLU A 367 -6.23 -3.73 16.48
CA GLU A 367 -4.89 -3.56 17.05
C GLU A 367 -3.79 -4.03 16.08
N VAL A 368 -4.03 -5.12 15.34
CA VAL A 368 -3.08 -5.66 14.37
C VAL A 368 -2.96 -4.71 13.18
N LEU A 369 -4.09 -4.16 12.70
CA LEU A 369 -4.13 -3.21 11.59
C LEU A 369 -3.39 -1.92 11.92
N LEU A 370 -3.58 -1.36 13.12
CA LEU A 370 -2.87 -0.17 13.59
C LEU A 370 -1.38 -0.44 13.81
N ALA A 371 -1.06 -1.55 14.50
CA ALA A 371 0.33 -1.92 14.77
C ALA A 371 1.12 -2.25 13.50
N PHE A 372 0.47 -2.74 12.45
CA PHE A 372 1.09 -3.04 11.16
C PHE A 372 1.77 -1.82 10.56
N ALA A 373 1.09 -0.69 10.53
CA ALA A 373 1.64 0.57 10.01
C ALA A 373 2.27 1.46 11.10
N GLY A 374 2.20 1.07 12.39
CA GLY A 374 2.60 1.92 13.50
C GLY A 374 1.82 3.24 13.51
N ALA A 375 0.50 3.15 13.26
CA ALA A 375 -0.42 4.27 13.16
C ALA A 375 -1.30 4.37 14.41
N SER A 376 -1.82 5.57 14.70
CA SER A 376 -2.79 5.79 15.78
C SER A 376 -4.23 5.61 15.31
N GLY A 377 -4.48 5.75 14.00
CA GLY A 377 -5.78 5.59 13.39
C GLY A 377 -5.71 4.91 12.03
N ALA A 378 -6.82 4.27 11.64
CA ALA A 378 -7.00 3.69 10.31
C ALA A 378 -8.44 3.85 9.83
N ALA A 379 -8.64 3.87 8.52
CA ALA A 379 -9.93 3.83 7.88
C ALA A 379 -10.00 2.73 6.84
N ILE A 380 -11.12 2.01 6.80
CA ILE A 380 -11.43 1.00 5.79
C ILE A 380 -12.61 1.56 4.98
N ILE A 381 -12.35 1.85 3.72
CA ILE A 381 -13.33 2.45 2.83
C ILE A 381 -13.78 1.42 1.81
N SER A 382 -15.08 1.21 1.74
CA SER A 382 -15.77 0.44 0.70
C SER A 382 -16.86 1.31 0.07
N ALA A 383 -17.36 0.98 -1.12
CA ALA A 383 -18.19 1.82 -1.99
C ALA A 383 -19.26 2.69 -1.27
N GLU A 384 -19.85 2.20 -0.18
CA GLU A 384 -20.91 2.89 0.57
C GLU A 384 -20.59 3.09 2.08
N ARG A 385 -19.44 2.57 2.55
CA ARG A 385 -19.14 2.50 3.98
C ARG A 385 -17.71 2.97 4.26
N CYS A 386 -17.58 3.80 5.29
CA CYS A 386 -16.31 4.25 5.84
C CYS A 386 -16.22 3.86 7.31
N ASP A 387 -15.45 2.84 7.62
CA ASP A 387 -15.24 2.35 8.98
C ASP A 387 -13.95 2.96 9.55
N LEU A 388 -14.04 3.58 10.72
CA LEU A 388 -12.96 4.30 11.39
C LEU A 388 -12.48 3.52 12.61
N ILE A 389 -11.15 3.45 12.79
CA ILE A 389 -10.49 2.71 13.88
C ILE A 389 -9.45 3.62 14.53
N GLY A 390 -9.50 3.79 15.85
CA GLY A 390 -8.55 4.60 16.61
C GLY A 390 -8.73 6.10 16.37
N ASP A 391 -7.62 6.86 16.42
CA ASP A 391 -7.60 8.31 16.25
C ASP A 391 -7.61 8.69 14.76
N THR A 392 -8.78 9.04 14.24
CA THR A 392 -8.95 9.33 12.81
C THR A 392 -9.59 10.69 12.57
N PRO A 393 -9.42 11.28 11.39
CA PRO A 393 -10.31 12.34 10.91
C PRO A 393 -11.76 11.86 10.83
N SER A 394 -12.70 12.78 10.68
CA SER A 394 -14.12 12.45 10.47
C SER A 394 -14.31 11.67 9.15
N ALA A 395 -15.37 10.88 9.04
CA ALA A 395 -15.69 10.13 7.82
C ALA A 395 -15.81 11.04 6.58
N ALA A 396 -16.30 12.28 6.75
CA ALA A 396 -16.37 13.25 5.67
C ALA A 396 -14.98 13.67 5.15
N GLN A 397 -14.04 13.92 6.05
CA GLN A 397 -12.65 14.27 5.71
C GLN A 397 -11.91 13.09 5.07
N VAL A 398 -12.16 11.86 5.56
CA VAL A 398 -11.58 10.64 4.97
C VAL A 398 -12.12 10.41 3.56
N ASN A 399 -13.43 10.59 3.33
CA ASN A 399 -14.01 10.48 2.00
C ASN A 399 -13.49 11.57 1.03
N ALA A 400 -13.29 12.79 1.52
CA ALA A 400 -12.67 13.86 0.73
C ALA A 400 -11.22 13.50 0.33
N LEU A 401 -10.45 12.89 1.25
CA LEU A 401 -9.10 12.40 0.96
C LEU A 401 -9.12 11.30 -0.10
N VAL A 402 -10.03 10.34 0.00
CA VAL A 402 -10.15 9.24 -0.98
C VAL A 402 -10.54 9.77 -2.35
N HIS A 403 -11.43 10.76 -2.42
CA HIS A 403 -11.80 11.41 -3.68
C HIS A 403 -10.60 12.13 -4.32
N TRP A 404 -9.85 12.90 -3.51
CA TRP A 404 -8.63 13.57 -3.96
C TRP A 404 -7.56 12.58 -4.46
N LEU A 405 -7.38 11.43 -3.75
CA LEU A 405 -6.48 10.35 -4.20
C LEU A 405 -6.93 9.75 -5.54
N GLY A 406 -8.24 9.55 -5.70
CA GLY A 406 -8.83 9.01 -6.93
C GLY A 406 -8.63 9.93 -8.15
N GLU A 407 -8.64 11.24 -7.97
CA GLU A 407 -8.40 12.21 -9.05
C GLU A 407 -6.93 12.23 -9.53
N ARG A 408 -5.99 11.87 -8.69
CA ARG A 408 -4.55 11.74 -9.04
C ARG A 408 -4.20 10.49 -9.85
N GLY A 409 -4.98 9.45 -9.76
CA GLY A 409 -5.18 8.41 -10.78
C GLY A 409 -4.11 7.35 -10.98
N GLU A 410 -2.88 7.38 -10.41
CA GLU A 410 -1.86 6.40 -10.81
C GLU A 410 -1.04 5.76 -9.66
N GLU A 411 -1.09 6.26 -8.45
CA GLU A 411 -0.31 5.70 -7.36
C GLU A 411 -1.07 4.59 -6.62
N GLU A 412 -0.55 3.37 -6.66
CA GLU A 412 -1.12 2.25 -5.89
C GLU A 412 -1.04 2.47 -4.38
N VAL A 413 0.01 3.15 -3.92
CA VAL A 413 0.23 3.55 -2.53
C VAL A 413 0.65 5.01 -2.49
N PHE A 414 -0.08 5.81 -1.74
CA PHE A 414 0.27 7.20 -1.43
C PHE A 414 0.72 7.30 0.03
N HIS A 415 1.79 8.02 0.30
CA HIS A 415 2.20 8.30 1.67
C HIS A 415 2.82 9.70 1.79
N THR A 416 2.55 10.33 2.91
CA THR A 416 3.19 11.59 3.32
C THR A 416 3.34 11.66 4.82
N ASP A 417 4.41 12.28 5.29
CA ASP A 417 4.62 12.64 6.69
C ASP A 417 4.31 14.12 6.97
N ASN A 418 3.91 14.88 5.94
CA ASN A 418 3.51 16.29 6.04
C ASN A 418 2.26 16.57 5.20
N VAL A 419 1.10 16.36 5.81
CA VAL A 419 -0.20 16.56 5.16
C VAL A 419 -0.40 18.01 4.72
N SER A 420 0.05 18.99 5.52
CA SER A 420 -0.09 20.42 5.20
C SER A 420 0.64 20.82 3.93
N ARG A 421 1.79 20.21 3.64
CA ARG A 421 2.61 20.50 2.46
C ARG A 421 2.10 19.76 1.22
N ASP A 422 1.77 18.46 1.39
CA ASP A 422 1.58 17.56 0.24
C ASP A 422 0.10 17.42 -0.16
N ILE A 423 -0.84 17.83 0.72
CA ILE A 423 -2.29 17.80 0.50
C ILE A 423 -2.90 19.20 0.74
N GLU A 424 -2.39 20.20 0.06
CA GLU A 424 -2.84 21.60 0.21
C GLU A 424 -4.36 21.80 -0.07
N ALA A 425 -4.96 20.93 -0.89
CA ALA A 425 -6.37 20.97 -1.22
C ALA A 425 -7.30 20.64 -0.02
N LEU A 426 -6.79 20.02 1.06
CA LEU A 426 -7.57 19.58 2.22
C LEU A 426 -7.00 20.14 3.53
N PRO A 427 -7.05 21.45 3.77
CA PRO A 427 -6.44 22.06 4.95
C PRO A 427 -7.06 21.60 6.28
N GLU A 428 -8.32 21.19 6.27
CA GLU A 428 -9.00 20.66 7.47
C GLU A 428 -8.42 19.31 7.90
N LEU A 429 -7.89 18.51 6.97
CA LEU A 429 -7.23 17.24 7.26
C LEU A 429 -5.92 17.47 8.01
N ALA A 430 -5.14 18.48 7.60
CA ALA A 430 -3.88 18.84 8.22
C ALA A 430 -4.02 19.28 9.69
N SER A 431 -5.21 19.76 10.10
CA SER A 431 -5.47 20.11 11.50
C SER A 431 -5.67 18.88 12.41
N CYS A 432 -5.91 17.71 11.82
CA CYS A 432 -6.23 16.49 12.56
C CYS A 432 -5.06 15.50 12.57
N VAL A 433 -4.29 15.42 11.47
CA VAL A 433 -3.23 14.43 11.28
C VAL A 433 -2.00 15.03 10.61
N GLY A 434 -0.81 14.57 11.01
CA GLY A 434 0.45 14.99 10.40
C GLY A 434 0.86 14.09 9.23
N GLY A 435 0.48 12.80 9.24
CA GLY A 435 0.87 11.84 8.21
C GLY A 435 -0.24 10.92 7.77
N VAL A 436 -0.21 10.55 6.50
CA VAL A 436 -1.15 9.65 5.83
C VAL A 436 -0.38 8.58 5.06
N LEU A 437 -0.87 7.33 5.14
CA LEU A 437 -0.47 6.22 4.28
C LEU A 437 -1.74 5.59 3.73
N ALA A 438 -1.94 5.59 2.43
CA ALA A 438 -3.14 5.10 1.78
C ALA A 438 -2.80 4.10 0.68
N VAL A 439 -3.61 3.04 0.56
CA VAL A 439 -3.51 2.04 -0.50
C VAL A 439 -4.85 1.77 -1.14
N ALA A 440 -4.89 1.80 -2.47
CA ALA A 440 -6.08 1.44 -3.25
C ALA A 440 -6.15 -0.09 -3.40
N ILE A 441 -7.22 -0.72 -2.88
CA ILE A 441 -7.46 -2.15 -3.06
C ILE A 441 -8.06 -2.42 -4.44
N SER A 442 -8.96 -1.54 -4.92
CA SER A 442 -9.56 -1.63 -6.25
C SER A 442 -9.82 -0.24 -6.80
N GLN A 443 -9.33 0.05 -7.99
CA GLN A 443 -9.59 1.31 -8.68
C GLN A 443 -11.05 1.43 -9.18
N LEU A 444 -11.71 0.30 -9.46
CA LEU A 444 -13.08 0.27 -10.00
C LEU A 444 -14.16 0.55 -8.95
N HIS A 445 -13.87 0.34 -7.67
CA HIS A 445 -14.89 0.38 -6.60
C HIS A 445 -14.54 1.30 -5.43
N SER A 446 -13.57 2.20 -5.57
CA SER A 446 -13.17 3.16 -4.52
C SER A 446 -12.94 2.52 -3.14
N HIS A 447 -12.28 1.34 -3.14
CA HIS A 447 -11.91 0.65 -1.91
C HIS A 447 -10.51 1.05 -1.50
N TYR A 448 -10.35 1.60 -0.30
CA TYR A 448 -9.07 2.04 0.25
C TYR A 448 -8.86 1.53 1.67
N LEU A 449 -7.60 1.30 2.01
CA LEU A 449 -7.12 1.27 3.39
C LEU A 449 -6.25 2.50 3.60
N VAL A 450 -6.53 3.22 4.68
CA VAL A 450 -5.81 4.45 5.01
C VAL A 450 -5.39 4.39 6.47
N TRP A 451 -4.13 4.75 6.74
CA TRP A 451 -3.59 4.88 8.08
C TRP A 451 -3.21 6.32 8.37
N PHE A 452 -3.37 6.72 9.61
CA PHE A 452 -3.14 8.07 10.09
C PHE A 452 -2.14 8.09 11.23
N ARG A 453 -1.23 9.07 11.19
CA ARG A 453 -0.32 9.39 12.27
C ARG A 453 -0.56 10.81 12.77
N PRO A 454 -0.53 11.04 14.09
CA PRO A 454 -0.67 12.38 14.64
C PRO A 454 0.53 13.25 14.27
N GLU A 455 0.33 14.55 14.29
CA GLU A 455 1.43 15.51 14.26
C GLU A 455 2.35 15.30 15.45
N GLN A 456 3.65 15.33 15.20
CA GLN A 456 4.68 15.32 16.22
C GLN A 456 5.45 16.62 16.18
N THR A 457 5.35 17.41 17.24
CA THR A 457 6.26 18.55 17.41
C THR A 457 7.67 18.02 17.63
N ARG A 458 8.59 18.32 16.74
CA ARG A 458 9.99 17.92 16.82
C ARG A 458 10.85 19.12 17.15
N LEU A 459 11.60 19.03 18.25
CA LEU A 459 12.64 19.99 18.57
C LEU A 459 13.96 19.52 17.90
N VAL A 460 14.42 20.27 16.90
CA VAL A 460 15.73 20.04 16.30
C VAL A 460 16.72 20.98 16.95
N ASN A 461 17.75 20.40 17.56
CA ASN A 461 18.84 21.15 18.18
C ASN A 461 19.96 21.31 17.16
N TRP A 462 20.11 22.48 16.60
CA TRP A 462 21.19 22.80 15.67
C TRP A 462 22.46 23.29 16.40
N ALA A 463 23.62 22.92 15.86
CA ALA A 463 24.89 23.55 16.25
C ALA A 463 25.02 24.92 15.57
N GLY A 464 24.33 25.93 16.08
CA GLY A 464 24.18 27.27 15.50
C GLY A 464 23.01 27.34 14.50
N ARG A 465 22.58 28.57 14.13
CA ARG A 465 21.51 28.75 13.12
C ARG A 465 21.89 28.06 11.81
N PRO A 466 20.98 27.29 11.19
CA PRO A 466 21.29 26.58 9.96
C PRO A 466 21.52 27.48 8.73
N ASP A 467 21.04 28.74 8.79
CA ASP A 467 21.18 29.71 7.73
C ASP A 467 22.65 30.15 7.53
N LYS A 468 23.10 30.10 6.27
CA LYS A 468 24.43 30.63 5.90
C LYS A 468 24.33 32.04 5.33
N ALA A 469 25.21 32.91 5.76
CA ALA A 469 25.37 34.22 5.17
C ALA A 469 26.09 34.14 3.82
N ILE A 470 25.60 34.88 2.83
CA ILE A 470 26.27 35.02 1.53
C ILE A 470 27.19 36.23 1.60
N SER A 471 28.45 36.09 1.14
CA SER A 471 29.35 37.18 0.98
C SER A 471 28.89 38.16 -0.11
N PRO A 472 29.35 39.43 -0.11
CA PRO A 472 29.06 40.36 -1.21
C PRO A 472 29.51 39.85 -2.59
N GLN A 473 30.43 38.88 -2.65
CA GLN A 473 30.92 38.25 -3.84
C GLN A 473 30.08 36.98 -4.24
N GLY A 474 29.01 36.66 -3.50
CA GLY A 474 28.13 35.54 -3.79
C GLY A 474 28.66 34.16 -3.36
N HIS A 475 29.67 34.13 -2.47
CA HIS A 475 30.18 32.88 -1.88
C HIS A 475 29.53 32.62 -0.53
N LEU A 476 29.36 31.33 -0.20
CA LEU A 476 28.91 30.92 1.14
C LEU A 476 29.98 31.28 2.18
N ASN A 477 29.60 32.06 3.18
CA ASN A 477 30.46 32.28 4.33
C ASN A 477 30.32 31.11 5.32
N PRO A 478 31.45 30.56 5.84
CA PRO A 478 31.40 29.60 6.93
C PRO A 478 30.67 30.18 8.14
N ARG A 479 29.90 29.35 8.84
CA ARG A 479 29.22 29.79 10.08
C ARG A 479 30.20 30.25 11.13
N HIS A 480 29.79 31.25 11.93
CA HIS A 480 30.60 31.82 12.99
C HIS A 480 30.17 31.39 14.39
N SER A 481 28.92 30.88 14.56
CA SER A 481 28.44 30.39 15.85
C SER A 481 28.03 28.94 15.74
N PHE A 482 28.37 28.16 16.77
CA PHE A 482 28.03 26.73 16.93
C PHE A 482 27.31 26.51 18.28
N GLU A 483 26.78 27.59 18.87
CA GLU A 483 25.93 27.50 20.05
C GLU A 483 24.62 26.82 19.74
N ARG A 484 24.07 26.09 20.71
CA ARG A 484 22.79 25.39 20.56
C ARG A 484 21.69 26.36 20.16
N TRP A 485 21.02 26.08 19.03
CA TRP A 485 19.85 26.77 18.54
C TRP A 485 18.71 25.77 18.36
N GLU A 486 17.55 26.05 18.96
CA GLU A 486 16.39 25.17 18.95
C GLU A 486 15.42 25.61 17.87
N GLU A 487 15.05 24.68 17.00
CA GLU A 487 14.01 24.85 16.00
C GLU A 487 12.86 23.91 16.32
N GLU A 488 11.68 24.50 16.47
CA GLU A 488 10.44 23.75 16.62
C GLU A 488 9.86 23.48 15.23
N VAL A 489 9.96 22.24 14.79
CA VAL A 489 9.40 21.79 13.51
C VAL A 489 8.01 21.21 13.78
N ARG A 490 6.99 21.79 13.14
CA ARG A 490 5.58 21.38 13.23
C ARG A 490 5.07 20.91 11.87
N GLY A 491 3.89 20.24 11.88
CA GLY A 491 3.23 19.78 10.66
C GLY A 491 3.70 18.42 10.16
N PHE A 492 4.65 17.78 10.85
CA PHE A 492 5.18 16.47 10.49
C PHE A 492 4.67 15.37 11.42
N SER A 493 4.46 14.18 10.88
CA SER A 493 4.35 12.94 11.65
C SER A 493 5.70 12.23 11.74
N ALA A 494 5.72 11.08 12.42
CA ALA A 494 6.79 10.11 12.24
C ALA A 494 6.82 9.65 10.76
N PRO A 495 8.01 9.56 10.11
CA PRO A 495 8.11 9.17 8.72
C PRO A 495 7.68 7.71 8.51
N TRP A 496 7.09 7.42 7.34
CA TRP A 496 6.74 6.07 6.94
C TRP A 496 7.99 5.30 6.49
N SER A 497 8.32 4.22 7.22
CA SER A 497 9.44 3.37 6.83
C SER A 497 9.21 2.74 5.46
N PRO A 498 10.21 2.66 4.58
CA PRO A 498 10.11 1.94 3.31
C PRO A 498 9.61 0.49 3.48
N LEU A 499 10.00 -0.18 4.57
CA LEU A 499 9.53 -1.54 4.88
C LEU A 499 8.01 -1.61 5.12
N ILE A 500 7.44 -0.57 5.73
CA ILE A 500 5.98 -0.49 5.94
C ILE A 500 5.29 -0.26 4.58
N VAL A 501 5.82 0.62 3.74
CA VAL A 501 5.26 0.89 2.41
C VAL A 501 5.29 -0.37 1.54
N ASP A 502 6.42 -1.10 1.53
CA ASP A 502 6.55 -2.39 0.84
C ASP A 502 5.58 -3.43 1.42
N GLY A 503 5.43 -3.48 2.75
CA GLY A 503 4.48 -4.36 3.44
C GLY A 503 3.02 -4.05 3.10
N VAL A 504 2.68 -2.78 2.88
CA VAL A 504 1.33 -2.37 2.43
C VAL A 504 1.05 -2.87 1.02
N LEU A 505 2.03 -2.84 0.11
CA LEU A 505 1.91 -3.44 -1.21
C LEU A 505 1.73 -4.96 -1.14
N GLU A 506 2.48 -5.65 -0.28
CA GLU A 506 2.32 -7.09 -0.03
C GLU A 506 0.91 -7.41 0.51
N LEU A 507 0.42 -6.63 1.48
CA LEU A 507 -0.94 -6.75 2.01
C LEU A 507 -2.00 -6.54 0.92
N ARG A 508 -1.87 -5.50 0.10
CA ARG A 508 -2.76 -5.23 -1.03
C ARG A 508 -2.88 -6.43 -1.97
N MET A 509 -1.74 -6.98 -2.40
CA MET A 509 -1.73 -8.14 -3.29
C MET A 509 -2.41 -9.36 -2.67
N ALA A 510 -2.19 -9.59 -1.38
CA ALA A 510 -2.81 -10.70 -0.67
C ALA A 510 -4.33 -10.50 -0.50
N VAL A 511 -4.79 -9.28 -0.21
CA VAL A 511 -6.22 -8.92 -0.13
C VAL A 511 -6.90 -9.13 -1.49
N LEU A 512 -6.28 -8.68 -2.59
CA LEU A 512 -6.79 -8.91 -3.95
C LEU A 512 -6.95 -10.41 -4.25
N GLY A 513 -5.99 -11.24 -3.80
CA GLY A 513 -6.09 -12.70 -3.92
C GLY A 513 -7.29 -13.29 -3.19
N ILE A 514 -7.63 -12.80 -1.99
CA ILE A 514 -8.84 -13.22 -1.25
C ILE A 514 -10.12 -12.79 -1.97
N VAL A 515 -10.17 -11.53 -2.42
CA VAL A 515 -11.34 -10.98 -3.13
C VAL A 515 -11.61 -11.77 -4.41
N LEU A 516 -10.58 -12.06 -5.21
CA LEU A 516 -10.73 -12.86 -6.43
C LEU A 516 -11.22 -14.27 -6.15
N ARG A 517 -10.68 -14.94 -5.13
CA ARG A 517 -11.12 -16.29 -4.72
C ARG A 517 -12.58 -16.31 -4.31
N LYS A 518 -13.02 -15.37 -3.46
CA LYS A 518 -14.43 -15.23 -3.06
C LYS A 518 -15.35 -14.97 -4.27
N ALA A 519 -14.91 -14.14 -5.21
CA ALA A 519 -15.67 -13.88 -6.44
C ALA A 519 -15.80 -15.15 -7.32
N GLU A 520 -14.74 -15.94 -7.43
CA GLU A 520 -14.78 -17.23 -8.15
C GLU A 520 -15.72 -18.22 -7.48
N GLU A 521 -15.68 -18.37 -6.15
CA GLU A 521 -16.58 -19.24 -5.38
C GLU A 521 -18.04 -18.83 -5.57
N LEU A 522 -18.35 -17.53 -5.49
CA LEU A 522 -19.70 -17.02 -5.73
C LEU A 522 -20.17 -17.27 -7.17
N ALA A 523 -19.29 -17.08 -8.15
CA ALA A 523 -19.61 -17.37 -9.56
C ALA A 523 -19.87 -18.86 -9.80
N GLN A 524 -19.11 -19.75 -9.17
CA GLN A 524 -19.33 -21.19 -9.23
C GLN A 524 -20.68 -21.57 -8.63
N LEU A 525 -20.97 -21.10 -7.40
CA LEU A 525 -22.25 -21.37 -6.71
C LEU A 525 -23.44 -20.86 -7.53
N ALA A 526 -23.33 -19.67 -8.12
CA ALA A 526 -24.35 -19.12 -9.00
C ALA A 526 -24.56 -20.01 -10.26
N GLY A 527 -23.45 -20.53 -10.80
CA GLY A 527 -23.49 -21.48 -11.93
C GLY A 527 -24.19 -22.80 -11.59
N GLU A 528 -23.87 -23.37 -10.41
CA GLU A 528 -24.49 -24.61 -9.92
C GLU A 528 -25.97 -24.42 -9.64
N LEU A 529 -26.37 -23.32 -9.01
CA LEU A 529 -27.74 -22.97 -8.73
C LEU A 529 -28.55 -22.82 -10.04
N LYS A 530 -27.96 -22.14 -11.04
CA LYS A 530 -28.60 -22.00 -12.38
C LYS A 530 -28.78 -23.33 -13.08
N ARG A 531 -27.78 -24.24 -12.98
CA ARG A 531 -27.89 -25.61 -13.57
C ARG A 531 -28.97 -26.42 -12.87
N SER A 532 -28.96 -26.47 -11.53
CA SER A 532 -29.95 -27.20 -10.74
C SER A 532 -31.38 -26.73 -11.04
N ASN A 533 -31.56 -25.41 -11.15
CA ASN A 533 -32.86 -24.83 -11.49
C ASN A 533 -33.32 -25.29 -12.90
N LYS A 534 -32.41 -25.31 -13.88
CA LYS A 534 -32.70 -25.76 -15.25
C LYS A 534 -33.01 -27.25 -15.32
N GLU A 535 -32.32 -28.08 -14.53
CA GLU A 535 -32.59 -29.53 -14.42
C GLU A 535 -33.96 -29.80 -13.81
N LEU A 536 -34.33 -29.07 -12.76
CA LEU A 536 -35.67 -29.15 -12.14
C LEU A 536 -36.78 -28.77 -13.13
N GLU A 537 -36.51 -27.81 -14.02
CA GLU A 537 -37.41 -27.43 -15.11
C GLU A 537 -37.67 -28.56 -16.10
N ALA A 538 -36.59 -29.13 -16.62
CA ALA A 538 -36.65 -30.20 -17.58
C ALA A 538 -37.39 -31.43 -17.00
N PHE A 539 -37.09 -31.75 -15.73
CA PHE A 539 -37.75 -32.82 -15.00
C PHE A 539 -39.28 -32.60 -14.89
N SER A 540 -39.71 -31.40 -14.45
CA SER A 540 -41.13 -31.07 -14.28
C SER A 540 -41.88 -31.15 -15.59
N TYR A 541 -41.27 -30.71 -16.70
CA TYR A 541 -41.87 -30.79 -18.05
C TYR A 541 -42.00 -32.25 -18.51
N SER A 542 -40.94 -33.06 -18.40
CA SER A 542 -40.91 -34.46 -18.84
C SER A 542 -41.95 -35.30 -18.10
N VAL A 543 -41.97 -35.21 -16.75
CA VAL A 543 -42.92 -35.97 -15.92
C VAL A 543 -44.37 -35.66 -16.27
N SER A 544 -44.67 -34.39 -16.48
CA SER A 544 -46.04 -34.01 -16.80
C SER A 544 -46.47 -34.46 -18.21
N HIS A 545 -45.57 -34.42 -19.20
CA HIS A 545 -45.83 -34.96 -20.54
C HIS A 545 -46.08 -36.46 -20.48
N ASP A 546 -45.24 -37.19 -19.74
CA ASP A 546 -45.31 -38.67 -19.68
C ASP A 546 -46.50 -39.18 -18.87
N LEU A 547 -47.03 -38.36 -17.95
CA LEU A 547 -48.28 -38.67 -17.22
C LEU A 547 -49.54 -38.37 -18.05
N ARG A 548 -49.55 -37.38 -18.95
CA ARG A 548 -50.72 -36.99 -19.74
C ARG A 548 -51.12 -38.06 -20.72
N ALA A 549 -50.17 -38.74 -21.36
CA ALA A 549 -50.48 -39.76 -22.41
C ALA A 549 -51.24 -40.95 -21.83
N PRO A 550 -50.80 -41.62 -20.73
CA PRO A 550 -51.57 -42.77 -20.19
C PRO A 550 -52.95 -42.36 -19.65
N LEU A 551 -53.08 -41.18 -19.04
CA LEU A 551 -54.38 -40.71 -18.55
C LEU A 551 -55.34 -40.45 -19.64
N ARG A 552 -54.94 -39.91 -20.80
CA ARG A 552 -55.75 -39.73 -21.99
C ARG A 552 -56.20 -41.08 -22.60
N HIS A 553 -55.29 -42.07 -22.60
CA HIS A 553 -55.65 -43.44 -23.07
C HIS A 553 -56.70 -44.08 -22.16
N ILE A 554 -56.56 -43.93 -20.83
CA ILE A 554 -57.54 -44.46 -19.88
C ILE A 554 -58.92 -43.81 -20.14
N ALA A 555 -59.01 -42.48 -20.23
CA ALA A 555 -60.23 -41.76 -20.53
C ALA A 555 -60.83 -42.20 -21.90
N GLY A 556 -60.01 -42.31 -22.96
CA GLY A 556 -60.48 -42.75 -24.26
C GLY A 556 -60.96 -44.17 -24.23
N TYR A 557 -60.35 -45.10 -23.49
CA TYR A 557 -60.85 -46.47 -23.38
C TYR A 557 -62.14 -46.58 -22.54
N THR A 558 -62.30 -45.77 -21.50
CA THR A 558 -63.52 -45.72 -20.69
C THR A 558 -64.67 -45.16 -21.51
N GLU A 559 -64.43 -44.13 -22.32
CA GLU A 559 -65.40 -43.55 -23.21
C GLU A 559 -65.86 -44.58 -24.29
N LEU A 560 -64.91 -45.22 -24.98
CA LEU A 560 -65.17 -46.25 -25.96
C LEU A 560 -65.94 -47.45 -25.35
N LEU A 561 -65.56 -47.89 -24.14
CA LEU A 561 -66.22 -48.97 -23.45
C LEU A 561 -67.67 -48.59 -23.06
N SER A 562 -67.88 -47.33 -22.67
CA SER A 562 -69.20 -46.77 -22.37
C SER A 562 -70.09 -46.70 -23.60
N GLU A 563 -69.53 -46.37 -24.77
CA GLU A 563 -70.20 -46.21 -26.02
C GLU A 563 -70.62 -47.60 -26.64
N ILE A 564 -69.68 -48.57 -26.58
CA ILE A 564 -69.87 -49.87 -27.25
C ILE A 564 -70.66 -50.83 -26.36
N GLU A 565 -70.35 -50.91 -25.04
CA GLU A 565 -70.89 -51.90 -24.12
C GLU A 565 -71.80 -51.29 -23.05
N GLY A 566 -72.05 -49.98 -23.06
CA GLY A 566 -72.78 -49.25 -22.01
C GLY A 566 -74.17 -49.78 -21.74
N GLU A 567 -74.88 -50.25 -22.78
CA GLU A 567 -76.22 -50.87 -22.62
C GLU A 567 -76.20 -52.30 -22.04
N HIS A 568 -75.08 -53.03 -22.23
CA HIS A 568 -74.90 -54.38 -21.72
C HIS A 568 -74.26 -54.40 -20.29
N LEU A 569 -73.79 -53.31 -19.81
CA LEU A 569 -73.21 -53.20 -18.46
C LEU A 569 -74.33 -53.15 -17.41
N SER A 570 -74.08 -53.83 -16.27
CA SER A 570 -74.93 -53.67 -15.08
C SER A 570 -74.85 -52.21 -14.56
N GLU A 571 -75.86 -51.76 -13.83
CA GLU A 571 -75.79 -50.40 -13.18
C GLU A 571 -74.55 -50.20 -12.37
N ARG A 572 -74.04 -51.25 -11.72
CA ARG A 572 -72.76 -51.19 -10.95
C ARG A 572 -71.57 -51.08 -11.89
N GLY A 573 -71.61 -51.75 -13.05
CA GLY A 573 -70.56 -51.64 -14.06
C GLY A 573 -70.48 -50.23 -14.66
N ARG A 574 -71.65 -49.64 -15.00
CA ARG A 574 -71.71 -48.25 -15.48
C ARG A 574 -71.19 -47.25 -14.47
N ARG A 575 -71.50 -47.43 -13.18
CA ARG A 575 -70.94 -46.56 -12.09
C ARG A 575 -69.41 -46.68 -11.99
N PHE A 576 -68.84 -47.88 -12.05
CA PHE A 576 -67.40 -48.06 -12.02
C PHE A 576 -66.71 -47.41 -13.22
N LEU A 577 -67.31 -47.52 -14.41
CA LEU A 577 -66.76 -46.90 -15.61
C LEU A 577 -66.78 -45.38 -15.52
N SER A 578 -67.90 -44.79 -15.04
CA SER A 578 -68.00 -43.35 -14.75
C SER A 578 -66.98 -42.90 -13.76
N HIS A 579 -66.77 -43.64 -12.64
CA HIS A 579 -65.74 -43.29 -11.65
C HIS A 579 -64.31 -43.39 -12.21
N ILE A 580 -63.99 -44.32 -13.10
CA ILE A 580 -62.69 -44.43 -13.73
C ILE A 580 -62.46 -43.24 -14.69
N ASP A 581 -63.49 -42.92 -15.47
CA ASP A 581 -63.46 -41.82 -16.41
C ASP A 581 -63.27 -40.47 -15.67
N GLU A 582 -64.08 -40.21 -14.64
CA GLU A 582 -64.01 -39.07 -13.79
C GLU A 582 -62.58 -38.96 -13.13
N ALA A 583 -62.01 -40.08 -12.65
CA ALA A 583 -60.70 -40.12 -12.05
C ALA A 583 -59.59 -39.84 -13.07
N ALA A 584 -59.68 -40.37 -14.30
CA ALA A 584 -58.70 -40.11 -15.35
C ALA A 584 -58.73 -38.66 -15.82
N HIS A 585 -59.91 -38.08 -16.01
CA HIS A 585 -60.09 -36.68 -16.36
C HIS A 585 -59.60 -35.75 -15.22
N PHE A 586 -59.88 -36.07 -13.96
CA PHE A 586 -59.41 -35.37 -12.80
C PHE A 586 -57.88 -35.38 -12.72
N ALA A 587 -57.25 -36.55 -12.89
CA ALA A 587 -55.78 -36.67 -12.84
C ALA A 587 -55.15 -35.92 -14.04
N GLY A 588 -55.75 -35.94 -15.22
CA GLY A 588 -55.28 -35.13 -16.37
C GLY A 588 -55.32 -33.63 -16.09
N SER A 589 -56.43 -33.12 -15.54
CA SER A 589 -56.56 -31.70 -15.18
C SER A 589 -55.59 -31.29 -14.07
N LEU A 590 -55.30 -32.19 -13.16
CA LEU A 590 -54.32 -31.93 -12.08
C LEU A 590 -52.92 -31.78 -12.60
N VAL A 591 -52.49 -32.64 -13.56
CA VAL A 591 -51.20 -32.56 -14.26
C VAL A 591 -51.09 -31.26 -15.06
N ASP A 592 -52.13 -30.89 -15.79
CA ASP A 592 -52.16 -29.66 -16.60
C ASP A 592 -52.08 -28.39 -15.70
N ASN A 593 -52.83 -28.38 -14.61
CA ASN A 593 -52.76 -27.27 -13.64
C ASN A 593 -51.40 -27.18 -12.95
N LEU A 594 -50.74 -28.30 -12.65
CA LEU A 594 -49.40 -28.33 -12.06
C LEU A 594 -48.36 -27.78 -13.06
N LEU A 595 -48.44 -28.15 -14.34
CA LEU A 595 -47.59 -27.60 -15.40
C LEU A 595 -47.74 -26.08 -15.50
N ASN A 596 -49.01 -25.63 -15.62
CA ASN A 596 -49.32 -24.21 -15.71
C ASN A 596 -48.79 -23.44 -14.49
N PHE A 597 -48.97 -23.99 -13.29
CA PHE A 597 -48.43 -23.42 -12.06
C PHE A 597 -46.90 -23.34 -12.05
N SER A 598 -46.20 -24.38 -12.54
CA SER A 598 -44.75 -24.39 -12.70
C SER A 598 -44.26 -23.33 -13.70
N GLN A 599 -44.94 -23.20 -14.85
CA GLN A 599 -44.58 -22.25 -15.92
C GLN A 599 -44.87 -20.78 -15.53
N MET A 600 -45.96 -20.53 -14.79
CA MET A 600 -46.33 -19.19 -14.33
C MET A 600 -45.22 -18.52 -13.51
N GLY A 601 -44.38 -19.28 -12.83
CA GLY A 601 -43.28 -18.71 -12.02
C GLY A 601 -42.14 -18.09 -12.84
N ARG A 602 -42.10 -18.30 -14.16
CA ARG A 602 -40.89 -18.13 -15.01
C ARG A 602 -41.04 -17.21 -16.20
N SER A 603 -42.25 -17.07 -16.73
CA SER A 603 -42.52 -16.21 -17.90
C SER A 603 -42.31 -14.75 -17.51
N ALA A 604 -41.54 -13.97 -18.28
CA ALA A 604 -41.43 -12.54 -18.05
C ALA A 604 -42.81 -11.89 -18.06
N LEU A 605 -43.11 -11.03 -17.08
CA LEU A 605 -44.37 -10.28 -17.06
C LEU A 605 -44.40 -9.28 -18.23
N ARG A 606 -45.53 -9.25 -18.93
CA ARG A 606 -45.81 -8.25 -19.98
C ARG A 606 -46.79 -7.24 -19.42
N LEU A 607 -46.29 -6.28 -18.68
CA LEU A 607 -47.10 -5.25 -18.05
C LEU A 607 -47.77 -4.38 -19.13
N ALA A 608 -49.06 -4.18 -19.01
CA ALA A 608 -49.87 -3.30 -19.85
C ALA A 608 -51.01 -2.69 -19.04
N ASP A 609 -51.66 -1.66 -19.58
CA ASP A 609 -52.89 -1.11 -19.01
C ASP A 609 -54.03 -2.13 -19.17
N VAL A 610 -54.53 -2.68 -18.06
CA VAL A 610 -55.63 -3.65 -18.00
C VAL A 610 -56.88 -2.95 -17.50
N ASP A 611 -57.93 -2.98 -18.34
CA ASP A 611 -59.27 -2.55 -17.94
C ASP A 611 -59.98 -3.69 -17.24
N LEU A 612 -60.07 -3.66 -15.93
CA LEU A 612 -60.68 -4.70 -15.08
C LEU A 612 -62.17 -4.87 -15.38
N ASN A 613 -62.88 -3.81 -15.80
CA ASN A 613 -64.30 -3.89 -16.14
C ASN A 613 -64.53 -4.79 -17.37
N THR A 614 -63.78 -4.52 -18.44
CA THR A 614 -63.84 -5.33 -19.67
C THR A 614 -63.47 -6.81 -19.39
N LEU A 615 -62.45 -7.03 -18.52
CA LEU A 615 -62.01 -8.37 -18.19
C LEU A 615 -63.08 -9.15 -17.41
N VAL A 616 -63.70 -8.53 -16.40
CA VAL A 616 -64.80 -9.16 -15.63
C VAL A 616 -66.00 -9.42 -16.49
N ASP A 617 -66.39 -8.51 -17.41
CA ASP A 617 -67.51 -8.74 -18.31
C ASP A 617 -67.24 -9.88 -19.28
N THR A 618 -66.02 -10.03 -19.80
CA THR A 618 -65.63 -11.17 -20.65
C THR A 618 -65.77 -12.49 -19.88
N ILE A 619 -65.20 -12.54 -18.65
CA ILE A 619 -65.26 -13.75 -17.80
C ILE A 619 -66.72 -14.11 -17.47
N ARG A 620 -67.60 -13.12 -17.19
CA ARG A 620 -69.00 -13.33 -16.92
C ARG A 620 -69.72 -13.97 -18.14
N GLN A 621 -69.45 -13.46 -19.34
CA GLN A 621 -70.04 -14.02 -20.59
C GLN A 621 -69.60 -15.47 -20.84
N GLU A 622 -68.33 -15.80 -20.55
CA GLU A 622 -67.79 -17.16 -20.65
C GLU A 622 -68.52 -18.14 -19.71
N PHE A 623 -68.88 -17.72 -18.47
CA PHE A 623 -69.61 -18.57 -17.53
C PHE A 623 -71.13 -18.61 -17.72
N GLU A 624 -71.75 -17.79 -18.61
CA GLU A 624 -73.18 -17.71 -18.80
C GLU A 624 -73.82 -19.07 -19.11
N PRO A 625 -73.24 -19.95 -19.94
CA PRO A 625 -73.77 -21.30 -20.18
C PRO A 625 -73.80 -22.19 -18.93
N ASP A 626 -72.84 -22.07 -18.02
CA ASP A 626 -72.63 -22.95 -16.86
C ASP A 626 -73.66 -22.71 -15.75
N TYR A 627 -74.33 -21.55 -15.74
CA TYR A 627 -75.34 -21.23 -14.75
C TYR A 627 -76.73 -20.97 -15.32
N GLN A 628 -77.01 -21.46 -16.59
CA GLN A 628 -78.34 -21.40 -17.16
C GLN A 628 -79.38 -22.06 -16.24
N GLY A 629 -80.49 -21.31 -15.95
CA GLY A 629 -81.52 -21.76 -15.00
C GLY A 629 -81.26 -21.45 -13.51
N ARG A 630 -80.19 -20.76 -13.21
CA ARG A 630 -79.89 -20.26 -11.88
C ARG A 630 -80.03 -18.74 -11.87
N GLU A 631 -80.64 -18.21 -10.78
CA GLU A 631 -80.69 -16.77 -10.56
C GLU A 631 -79.40 -16.30 -9.84
N ILE A 632 -78.53 -15.59 -10.58
CA ILE A 632 -77.33 -14.95 -10.04
C ILE A 632 -77.48 -13.44 -10.16
N ILE A 633 -77.37 -12.76 -8.97
CA ILE A 633 -77.32 -11.29 -8.92
C ILE A 633 -75.93 -10.89 -8.95
N TRP A 634 -75.48 -10.25 -10.01
CA TRP A 634 -74.17 -9.66 -10.16
C TRP A 634 -74.17 -8.23 -9.70
N MET A 635 -73.25 -7.87 -8.77
CA MET A 635 -73.01 -6.53 -8.29
C MET A 635 -71.57 -6.16 -8.65
N VAL A 636 -71.37 -5.56 -9.84
CA VAL A 636 -70.04 -5.17 -10.32
C VAL A 636 -69.88 -3.68 -10.20
N ALA A 637 -69.00 -3.25 -9.31
CA ALA A 637 -68.63 -1.83 -9.16
C ALA A 637 -67.73 -1.38 -10.31
N SER A 638 -67.75 -0.09 -10.61
CA SER A 638 -66.80 0.48 -11.58
C SER A 638 -65.37 0.36 -11.02
N MET A 639 -64.49 -0.26 -11.76
CA MET A 639 -63.10 -0.55 -11.35
C MET A 639 -62.10 0.29 -12.15
N PRO A 640 -60.96 0.68 -11.52
CA PRO A 640 -59.91 1.41 -12.22
C PRO A 640 -59.14 0.51 -13.21
N LYS A 641 -58.44 1.12 -14.17
CA LYS A 641 -57.38 0.43 -14.91
C LYS A 641 -56.16 0.22 -14.00
N VAL A 642 -55.50 -0.92 -14.21
CA VAL A 642 -54.28 -1.31 -13.45
C VAL A 642 -53.17 -1.66 -14.43
N ILE A 643 -51.91 -1.45 -14.02
CA ILE A 643 -50.76 -1.89 -14.79
C ILE A 643 -50.41 -3.32 -14.36
N ALA A 644 -50.62 -4.27 -15.22
CA ALA A 644 -50.41 -5.69 -14.93
C ALA A 644 -50.27 -6.51 -16.23
N ASP A 645 -49.95 -7.79 -16.11
CA ASP A 645 -49.99 -8.72 -17.25
C ASP A 645 -51.44 -9.16 -17.51
N PRO A 646 -52.04 -8.82 -18.68
CA PRO A 646 -53.45 -9.10 -18.97
C PRO A 646 -53.81 -10.58 -18.87
N ALA A 647 -52.92 -11.47 -19.34
CA ALA A 647 -53.17 -12.91 -19.32
C ALA A 647 -53.18 -13.49 -17.90
N PHE A 648 -52.24 -13.02 -17.07
CA PHE A 648 -52.17 -13.47 -15.67
C PHE A 648 -53.31 -12.91 -14.82
N ILE A 649 -53.67 -11.64 -14.98
CA ILE A 649 -54.79 -11.06 -14.23
C ILE A 649 -56.13 -11.70 -14.69
N ASN A 650 -56.31 -11.98 -15.99
CA ASN A 650 -57.44 -12.72 -16.46
C ASN A 650 -57.55 -14.09 -15.76
N MET A 651 -56.47 -14.84 -15.68
CA MET A 651 -56.42 -16.12 -14.97
C MET A 651 -56.73 -16.02 -13.48
N ALA A 652 -56.22 -14.97 -12.82
CA ALA A 652 -56.51 -14.76 -11.40
C ALA A 652 -57.99 -14.47 -11.17
N LEU A 653 -58.57 -13.52 -11.92
CA LEU A 653 -59.99 -13.19 -11.82
C LEU A 653 -60.88 -14.36 -12.23
N TYR A 654 -60.54 -15.11 -13.29
CA TYR A 654 -61.25 -16.30 -13.70
C TYR A 654 -61.36 -17.33 -12.57
N ASN A 655 -60.23 -17.63 -11.89
CA ASN A 655 -60.20 -18.56 -10.75
C ASN A 655 -61.06 -18.07 -9.58
N LEU A 656 -61.03 -16.76 -9.26
CA LEU A 656 -61.84 -16.21 -8.17
C LEU A 656 -63.33 -16.21 -8.50
N ILE A 657 -63.68 -15.81 -9.71
CA ILE A 657 -65.10 -15.80 -10.18
C ILE A 657 -65.65 -17.22 -10.30
N ALA A 658 -64.88 -18.17 -10.87
CA ALA A 658 -65.24 -19.58 -10.90
C ALA A 658 -65.57 -20.15 -9.51
N ASN A 659 -64.72 -19.80 -8.52
CA ASN A 659 -64.94 -20.19 -7.14
C ASN A 659 -66.23 -19.58 -6.58
N ALA A 660 -66.51 -18.30 -6.81
CA ALA A 660 -67.73 -17.62 -6.36
C ALA A 660 -68.98 -18.27 -6.94
N ILE A 661 -69.00 -18.59 -8.24
CA ILE A 661 -70.09 -19.27 -8.88
C ILE A 661 -70.27 -20.68 -8.28
N LYS A 662 -69.19 -21.44 -8.15
CA LYS A 662 -69.23 -22.82 -7.64
C LYS A 662 -69.68 -22.88 -6.17
N TYR A 663 -69.17 -22.12 -5.27
CA TYR A 663 -69.47 -22.19 -3.85
C TYR A 663 -70.79 -21.53 -3.47
N SER A 664 -71.41 -20.73 -4.38
CA SER A 664 -72.74 -20.17 -4.21
C SER A 664 -73.86 -21.06 -4.85
N ARG A 665 -73.50 -22.27 -5.38
CA ARG A 665 -74.46 -23.18 -6.12
C ARG A 665 -75.74 -23.49 -5.33
N GLY A 666 -75.72 -23.56 -4.01
CA GLY A 666 -76.84 -23.81 -3.13
C GLY A 666 -77.71 -22.61 -2.76
N ARG A 667 -77.39 -21.39 -3.23
CA ARG A 667 -78.08 -20.15 -2.89
C ARG A 667 -79.15 -19.76 -3.97
N ARG A 668 -80.23 -19.17 -3.52
CA ARG A 668 -81.30 -18.61 -4.37
C ARG A 668 -81.85 -17.33 -3.78
N PRO A 669 -81.52 -16.17 -4.34
CA PRO A 669 -80.51 -15.92 -5.42
C PRO A 669 -79.11 -16.10 -4.95
N ALA A 670 -78.18 -16.53 -5.84
CA ALA A 670 -76.75 -16.38 -5.64
C ALA A 670 -76.38 -14.90 -5.81
N ARG A 671 -75.51 -14.34 -4.97
CA ARG A 671 -75.03 -12.95 -5.08
C ARG A 671 -73.54 -12.99 -5.21
N ILE A 672 -73.01 -12.35 -6.26
CA ILE A 672 -71.58 -12.22 -6.50
C ILE A 672 -71.27 -10.74 -6.65
N GLU A 673 -70.44 -10.21 -5.74
CA GLU A 673 -70.01 -8.83 -5.77
C GLU A 673 -68.53 -8.76 -6.17
N ILE A 674 -68.22 -7.90 -7.14
CA ILE A 674 -66.87 -7.67 -7.63
C ILE A 674 -66.61 -6.17 -7.61
N GLY A 675 -65.49 -5.77 -7.02
CA GLY A 675 -65.14 -4.37 -6.96
C GLY A 675 -63.64 -4.15 -6.73
N ALA A 676 -63.29 -2.88 -6.72
CA ALA A 676 -61.92 -2.45 -6.40
C ALA A 676 -61.95 -1.21 -5.50
N VAL A 677 -60.96 -1.11 -4.60
CA VAL A 677 -60.71 0.05 -3.74
C VAL A 677 -59.32 0.57 -4.07
N GLN A 678 -59.23 1.85 -4.41
CA GLN A 678 -57.94 2.50 -4.64
C GLN A 678 -57.38 3.02 -3.32
N HIS A 679 -56.22 2.53 -2.94
CA HIS A 679 -55.38 3.07 -1.88
C HIS A 679 -54.25 3.96 -2.47
N GLU A 680 -53.49 4.58 -1.61
CA GLU A 680 -52.43 5.51 -2.01
C GLU A 680 -51.35 4.86 -2.88
N LEU A 681 -50.92 3.63 -2.53
CA LEU A 681 -49.81 2.89 -3.15
C LEU A 681 -50.27 1.65 -3.94
N GLU A 682 -51.48 1.17 -3.73
CA GLU A 682 -52.01 -0.07 -4.34
C GLU A 682 -53.49 0.03 -4.69
N THR A 683 -53.92 -0.83 -5.58
CA THR A 683 -55.34 -1.07 -5.92
C THR A 683 -55.73 -2.42 -5.38
N GLU A 684 -56.64 -2.47 -4.45
CA GLU A 684 -57.26 -3.69 -3.93
C GLU A 684 -58.43 -4.11 -4.81
N VAL A 685 -58.47 -5.37 -5.22
CA VAL A 685 -59.57 -5.96 -5.97
C VAL A 685 -60.16 -7.09 -5.12
N TYR A 686 -61.48 -7.16 -5.06
CA TYR A 686 -62.17 -8.20 -4.30
C TYR A 686 -63.27 -8.89 -5.11
N VAL A 687 -63.48 -10.18 -4.80
CA VAL A 687 -64.59 -11.00 -5.28
C VAL A 687 -65.25 -11.60 -4.06
N ARG A 688 -66.53 -11.27 -3.84
CA ARG A 688 -67.32 -11.70 -2.68
C ARG A 688 -68.53 -12.50 -3.17
N ASP A 689 -68.84 -13.61 -2.51
CA ASP A 689 -69.98 -14.42 -2.74
C ASP A 689 -70.82 -14.61 -1.44
N ASN A 690 -72.12 -14.99 -1.61
CA ASN A 690 -72.97 -15.35 -0.50
C ASN A 690 -73.08 -16.89 -0.31
N GLY A 691 -72.07 -17.65 -0.72
CA GLY A 691 -72.03 -19.09 -0.73
C GLY A 691 -71.90 -19.76 0.64
N VAL A 692 -71.20 -20.88 0.69
CA VAL A 692 -71.07 -21.71 1.90
C VAL A 692 -70.04 -21.11 2.92
N GLY A 693 -69.17 -20.22 2.43
CA GLY A 693 -68.09 -19.68 3.25
C GLY A 693 -67.04 -20.72 3.69
N PHE A 694 -66.17 -20.34 4.57
CA PHE A 694 -65.14 -21.20 5.17
C PHE A 694 -64.74 -20.72 6.58
N ASP A 695 -64.16 -21.64 7.36
CA ASP A 695 -63.66 -21.31 8.72
C ASP A 695 -62.30 -20.59 8.61
N MET A 696 -62.26 -19.40 9.22
CA MET A 696 -61.03 -18.53 9.22
C MET A 696 -59.84 -19.20 9.88
N ALA A 697 -60.02 -20.20 10.75
CA ALA A 697 -58.88 -20.99 11.29
C ALA A 697 -58.05 -21.67 10.17
N TYR A 698 -58.61 -21.86 8.98
CA TYR A 698 -57.94 -22.48 7.84
C TYR A 698 -57.57 -21.46 6.73
N ALA A 699 -57.79 -20.18 6.91
CA ALA A 699 -57.54 -19.15 5.90
C ALA A 699 -56.12 -19.21 5.32
N ASN A 700 -55.11 -19.42 6.20
CA ASN A 700 -53.70 -19.54 5.78
C ASN A 700 -53.43 -20.76 4.86
N LYS A 701 -54.25 -21.78 4.83
CA LYS A 701 -54.14 -22.96 3.99
C LYS A 701 -54.78 -22.79 2.62
N LEU A 702 -55.70 -21.84 2.43
CA LEU A 702 -56.46 -21.65 1.21
C LEU A 702 -55.61 -21.45 -0.05
N PHE A 703 -54.52 -20.72 0.10
CA PHE A 703 -53.63 -20.41 -1.02
C PHE A 703 -52.47 -21.41 -1.18
N GLY A 704 -52.51 -22.53 -0.44
CA GLY A 704 -51.56 -23.63 -0.58
C GLY A 704 -51.89 -24.53 -1.78
N VAL A 705 -50.83 -25.14 -2.37
CA VAL A 705 -51.00 -26.09 -3.48
C VAL A 705 -51.70 -27.38 -2.97
N PHE A 706 -52.68 -27.87 -3.71
CA PHE A 706 -53.51 -29.04 -3.34
C PHE A 706 -54.32 -28.89 -2.06
N GLN A 707 -54.53 -27.70 -1.54
CA GLN A 707 -55.33 -27.48 -0.35
C GLN A 707 -56.82 -27.30 -0.70
N ARG A 708 -57.67 -27.98 0.05
CA ARG A 708 -59.15 -27.93 -0.11
C ARG A 708 -59.77 -27.93 1.29
N LEU A 709 -60.80 -27.08 1.50
CA LEU A 709 -61.52 -26.98 2.76
C LEU A 709 -62.87 -27.70 2.72
N HIS A 710 -63.44 -27.90 1.53
CA HIS A 710 -64.69 -28.66 1.29
C HIS A 710 -64.42 -30.04 0.71
N ARG A 711 -65.31 -31.02 0.99
CA ARG A 711 -65.18 -32.39 0.51
C ARG A 711 -65.39 -32.47 -1.02
N MET A 712 -64.82 -33.51 -1.65
CA MET A 712 -64.91 -33.70 -3.11
C MET A 712 -66.33 -33.98 -3.60
N GLU A 713 -67.13 -34.63 -2.76
CA GLU A 713 -68.51 -34.92 -3.02
C GLU A 713 -69.42 -33.68 -3.02
N GLU A 714 -68.94 -32.58 -2.32
CA GLU A 714 -69.75 -31.35 -2.20
C GLU A 714 -69.38 -30.33 -3.30
N PHE A 715 -68.11 -30.21 -3.59
CA PHE A 715 -67.58 -29.27 -4.61
C PHE A 715 -66.38 -29.85 -5.33
N GLU A 716 -66.44 -29.88 -6.64
CA GLU A 716 -65.30 -30.28 -7.48
C GLU A 716 -64.13 -29.30 -7.52
N GLY A 717 -62.93 -29.79 -7.84
CA GLY A 717 -61.77 -28.88 -8.04
C GLY A 717 -60.44 -29.48 -7.61
N THR A 718 -59.34 -28.99 -8.19
CA THR A 718 -57.98 -29.53 -8.04
C THR A 718 -57.18 -28.96 -6.84
N GLY A 719 -57.64 -27.88 -6.23
CA GLY A 719 -56.92 -27.18 -5.12
C GLY A 719 -55.69 -26.39 -5.57
N ILE A 720 -55.56 -26.11 -6.89
CA ILE A 720 -54.43 -25.32 -7.43
C ILE A 720 -54.85 -23.89 -7.77
N GLY A 721 -56.14 -23.62 -8.04
CA GLY A 721 -56.63 -22.33 -8.52
C GLY A 721 -56.24 -21.15 -7.63
N LEU A 722 -56.45 -21.26 -6.31
CA LEU A 722 -56.08 -20.18 -5.36
C LEU A 722 -54.57 -20.06 -5.17
N ALA A 723 -53.81 -21.14 -5.25
CA ALA A 723 -52.36 -21.12 -5.25
C ALA A 723 -51.82 -20.39 -6.50
N SER A 724 -52.46 -20.59 -7.67
CA SER A 724 -52.14 -19.83 -8.88
C SER A 724 -52.43 -18.34 -8.74
N VAL A 725 -53.57 -17.98 -8.14
CA VAL A 725 -53.88 -16.57 -7.82
C VAL A 725 -52.80 -15.95 -6.97
N ARG A 726 -52.42 -16.60 -5.86
CA ARG A 726 -51.35 -16.11 -4.99
C ARG A 726 -50.05 -15.90 -5.75
N ARG A 727 -49.61 -16.88 -6.54
CA ARG A 727 -48.36 -16.80 -7.30
C ARG A 727 -48.37 -15.71 -8.38
N ILE A 728 -49.49 -15.51 -9.02
CA ILE A 728 -49.70 -14.42 -10.00
C ILE A 728 -49.52 -13.07 -9.31
N ILE A 729 -50.22 -12.87 -8.20
CA ILE A 729 -50.24 -11.58 -7.48
C ILE A 729 -48.90 -11.29 -6.83
N GLU A 730 -48.23 -12.27 -6.19
CA GLU A 730 -46.88 -12.13 -5.66
C GLU A 730 -45.87 -11.71 -6.72
N ARG A 731 -46.01 -12.18 -7.96
CA ARG A 731 -45.18 -11.76 -9.10
C ARG A 731 -45.42 -10.33 -9.57
N HIS A 732 -46.59 -9.79 -9.27
CA HIS A 732 -46.94 -8.39 -9.50
C HIS A 732 -46.66 -7.52 -8.26
N ASP A 733 -45.86 -8.00 -7.29
CA ASP A 733 -45.52 -7.34 -6.04
C ASP A 733 -46.75 -7.00 -5.18
N GLY A 734 -47.81 -7.75 -5.36
CA GLY A 734 -49.08 -7.64 -4.61
C GLY A 734 -49.21 -8.68 -3.50
N ARG A 735 -50.31 -8.64 -2.79
CA ARG A 735 -50.66 -9.58 -1.73
C ARG A 735 -52.08 -10.13 -1.90
N VAL A 736 -52.33 -11.32 -1.36
CA VAL A 736 -53.65 -11.97 -1.39
C VAL A 736 -54.10 -12.38 0.00
N TRP A 737 -55.41 -12.27 0.25
CA TRP A 737 -56.04 -12.80 1.48
C TRP A 737 -57.50 -13.16 1.20
N ALA A 738 -58.10 -13.83 2.15
CA ALA A 738 -59.53 -14.17 2.08
C ALA A 738 -60.19 -14.03 3.46
N GLU A 739 -61.45 -13.68 3.44
CA GLU A 739 -62.34 -13.58 4.61
C GLU A 739 -63.54 -14.48 4.38
N GLY A 740 -63.91 -15.26 5.42
CA GLY A 740 -65.02 -16.19 5.32
C GLY A 740 -65.78 -16.32 6.63
N GLN A 741 -67.07 -16.67 6.54
CA GLN A 741 -67.87 -16.97 7.72
C GLN A 741 -68.74 -18.20 7.45
N VAL A 742 -68.73 -19.16 8.39
CA VAL A 742 -69.51 -20.39 8.32
C VAL A 742 -70.81 -20.24 9.14
N GLY A 743 -71.96 -20.66 8.62
CA GLY A 743 -73.17 -20.86 9.37
C GLY A 743 -74.12 -19.69 9.51
N GLN A 744 -73.87 -18.50 8.99
CA GLN A 744 -74.86 -17.41 8.92
C GLN A 744 -75.45 -17.29 7.53
N VAL A 745 -76.77 -17.23 7.48
CA VAL A 745 -77.50 -17.10 6.19
C VAL A 745 -77.22 -15.73 5.56
N GLY A 746 -76.47 -15.74 4.42
CA GLY A 746 -76.20 -14.54 3.64
C GLY A 746 -74.76 -13.99 3.74
N GLN A 747 -73.89 -14.62 4.55
CA GLN A 747 -72.45 -14.32 4.59
C GLN A 747 -71.65 -15.47 4.01
N GLY A 748 -71.01 -15.27 2.87
CA GLY A 748 -70.21 -16.26 2.13
C GLY A 748 -68.70 -16.07 2.35
N ALA A 749 -67.97 -15.97 1.26
CA ALA A 749 -66.56 -15.72 1.24
C ALA A 749 -66.23 -14.44 0.45
N SER A 750 -65.12 -13.77 0.83
CA SER A 750 -64.53 -12.65 0.12
C SER A 750 -63.03 -12.94 -0.12
N PHE A 751 -62.62 -12.89 -1.38
CA PHE A 751 -61.21 -13.05 -1.76
C PHE A 751 -60.66 -11.70 -2.25
N HIS A 752 -59.51 -11.35 -1.79
CA HIS A 752 -58.93 -10.05 -2.02
C HIS A 752 -57.51 -10.23 -2.60
N PHE A 753 -57.11 -9.30 -3.47
CA PHE A 753 -55.72 -9.16 -3.89
C PHE A 753 -55.41 -7.70 -4.17
N THR A 754 -54.10 -7.34 -4.06
CA THR A 754 -53.64 -6.00 -4.36
C THR A 754 -52.72 -6.00 -5.57
N LEU A 755 -52.68 -4.88 -6.30
CA LEU A 755 -51.72 -4.58 -7.36
C LEU A 755 -51.11 -3.21 -7.08
N PRO A 756 -49.75 -3.07 -7.12
CA PRO A 756 -49.10 -1.78 -6.94
C PRO A 756 -49.57 -0.77 -7.99
N ARG A 757 -49.72 0.48 -7.55
CA ARG A 757 -49.92 1.61 -8.47
C ARG A 757 -48.54 2.10 -8.87
N HIS A 758 -48.02 1.69 -10.03
CA HIS A 758 -46.81 2.25 -10.58
C HIS A 758 -47.03 3.74 -10.82
N GLN A 759 -46.32 4.58 -10.03
CA GLN A 759 -46.17 5.97 -10.43
C GLN A 759 -45.27 6.00 -11.65
N PRO A 760 -45.60 6.74 -12.72
CA PRO A 760 -44.66 6.95 -13.80
C PRO A 760 -43.43 7.62 -13.21
N HIS A 761 -42.26 6.99 -13.34
CA HIS A 761 -40.99 7.64 -13.05
C HIS A 761 -40.90 8.87 -13.94
N SER A 762 -40.97 10.05 -13.31
CA SER A 762 -40.72 11.35 -13.91
C SER A 762 -39.23 11.51 -14.22
#